data_c62a99703ced6d75eda3c376c845d66e
#
_entry.id   c62a99703ced6d75eda3c376c845d66e
#
_cell.length_a   1.000
_cell.length_b   1.000
_cell.length_c   1.000
_cell.angle_alpha   90.00
_cell.angle_beta   90.00
_cell.angle_gamma   90.00
#
_symmetry.space_group_name_H-M   'P 1'
#
loop_
_entity.id
_entity.type
_entity.pdbx_description
1 polymer ?
#
loop_
_entity_poly.entity_id
_entity_poly.type
_entity_poly.pdbx_seq_one_letter_code
_entity_poly.pdbx_strand_id
1 'polypeptide(L)'
;MKTWKRYLPDVVVVVVFALISFAYFFVPVTQGKILYRHDASAGVGSAQELTEYQNRTGETTRWTNSIFGGMPTYQMSPSYQSTDGLSQVMNAYHLWLPENVWFLFAYLLGFYILLRAFDFRQSLAALGSVMWAFSSYFLIIIAAGHLWKVMALAYLPPMIAGVVLAYRGRYLSGFIVTAIFTAFEVKANHVQMTYYYLFIILFMVIAYLVQAVRQKQLMGFLKATGVLAVAALIGVLINLSSLYHTWQYQKESMRGKSELLKADGANQTSSGLDRDYITQWSYGIDETMTLLVPDAKGGASVPLSKSETAMAKADPQVQSMIPQIYDAFPQYFGTQPGTSGPVYVGAFVLFLFILGLFLVKGATKWALVAATVLSILLSWGHNFMGFTNFFLDYIPMYAKFRTVASILVIAEFTIPLLAALTLKRLVDEPDLLGKKMKYAYISLALTAGVAFLVALFPDMMGPFVSDQERQMLGSVQGMDANTAGTILSNISTMRAAMVSADAWRSVVIILIGFALLFVYKMKKLRADYMVAALLVLCLVDMWQVDKRYLNDEMFVPKSERDMPQQPTAADTEINKDKSLDYRVLNFASNTFNENETSYFHKSIGGYHPAKLRRYQEMIDAYIAPEMQKTMQAIAATGGNMRAVDGVKTFPVLNMLNTKYFILPLQGGQTAPLLNPYAQGNGWFVDKLTFVDDANAEYAAVGKIDVRHEAVADKKFEAALGQAKANDSTAFVKLDKYEPNNLQYTVSSRNGGVVVFSEVYYPGWKATIDGQPAEIGRVNYILRAVSVKPGKHTVVLDFHPTSISTTETIAYIAIVILLLAIAGAGYVEWKKRGK
;
A
#
# COMPACT_ATOMS: atom_id res chain seq x y z
N MET A 1 29.95 5.07 -36.86
CA MET A 1 30.10 3.68 -36.35
C MET A 1 30.83 3.54 -35.03
N LYS A 2 31.61 4.48 -34.51
CA LYS A 2 32.39 4.33 -33.24
C LYS A 2 31.55 4.60 -31.97
N THR A 3 30.47 5.33 -32.04
CA THR A 3 29.67 5.77 -30.85
C THR A 3 28.77 4.70 -30.27
N TRP A 4 28.15 3.86 -31.07
CA TRP A 4 27.24 2.82 -30.60
C TRP A 4 27.98 1.70 -29.85
N LYS A 5 29.24 1.39 -30.22
CA LYS A 5 30.06 0.40 -29.51
C LYS A 5 30.31 0.76 -28.05
N ARG A 6 30.22 2.05 -27.68
CA ARG A 6 30.36 2.52 -26.30
C ARG A 6 29.18 2.12 -25.43
N TYR A 7 27.95 2.08 -26.00
CA TYR A 7 26.73 1.76 -25.27
C TYR A 7 26.36 0.27 -25.35
N LEU A 8 27.02 -0.49 -26.23
CA LEU A 8 26.74 -1.91 -26.40
C LEU A 8 26.81 -2.71 -25.09
N PRO A 9 27.80 -2.53 -24.18
CA PRO A 9 27.79 -3.23 -22.91
C PRO A 9 26.60 -2.90 -22.00
N ASP A 10 26.12 -1.65 -22.02
CA ASP A 10 24.91 -1.28 -21.26
C ASP A 10 23.67 -1.92 -21.87
N VAL A 11 23.56 -1.97 -23.20
CA VAL A 11 22.46 -2.67 -23.91
C VAL A 11 22.45 -4.16 -23.60
N VAL A 12 23.64 -4.80 -23.58
CA VAL A 12 23.76 -6.22 -23.21
C VAL A 12 23.25 -6.45 -21.78
N VAL A 13 23.59 -5.59 -20.83
CA VAL A 13 23.10 -5.72 -19.45
C VAL A 13 21.57 -5.57 -19.39
N VAL A 14 20.99 -4.60 -20.10
CA VAL A 14 19.54 -4.42 -20.17
C VAL A 14 18.83 -5.67 -20.74
N VAL A 15 19.38 -6.26 -21.80
CA VAL A 15 18.87 -7.52 -22.36
C VAL A 15 18.98 -8.67 -21.34
N VAL A 16 20.11 -8.79 -20.64
CA VAL A 16 20.29 -9.80 -19.59
C VAL A 16 19.28 -9.61 -18.47
N PHE A 17 18.99 -8.37 -18.05
CA PHE A 17 17.96 -8.10 -17.05
C PHE A 17 16.55 -8.52 -17.51
N ALA A 18 16.20 -8.25 -18.76
CA ALA A 18 14.95 -8.71 -19.34
C ALA A 18 14.88 -10.25 -19.35
N LEU A 19 15.98 -10.93 -19.71
CA LEU A 19 16.06 -12.39 -19.70
C LEU A 19 15.98 -12.97 -18.29
N ILE A 20 16.66 -12.40 -17.30
CA ILE A 20 16.58 -12.83 -15.88
C ILE A 20 15.13 -12.67 -15.40
N SER A 21 14.52 -11.52 -15.66
CA SER A 21 13.13 -11.25 -15.25
C SER A 21 12.15 -12.20 -15.92
N PHE A 22 12.32 -12.47 -17.21
CA PHE A 22 11.52 -13.43 -17.94
C PHE A 22 11.74 -14.86 -17.42
N ALA A 23 12.98 -15.25 -17.11
CA ALA A 23 13.31 -16.56 -16.58
C ALA A 23 12.66 -16.80 -15.20
N TYR A 24 12.59 -15.75 -14.34
CA TYR A 24 11.94 -15.86 -13.05
C TYR A 24 10.43 -16.16 -13.18
N PHE A 25 9.76 -15.57 -14.17
CA PHE A 25 8.33 -15.74 -14.44
C PHE A 25 8.06 -16.61 -15.68
N PHE A 26 9.01 -17.48 -16.06
CA PHE A 26 8.92 -18.25 -17.32
C PHE A 26 7.66 -19.10 -17.40
N VAL A 27 7.39 -19.88 -16.36
CA VAL A 27 6.23 -20.82 -16.36
C VAL A 27 4.90 -20.07 -16.45
N PRO A 28 4.59 -19.09 -15.56
CA PRO A 28 3.32 -18.37 -15.67
C PRO A 28 3.16 -17.57 -16.97
N VAL A 29 4.23 -16.96 -17.47
CA VAL A 29 4.14 -16.19 -18.73
C VAL A 29 3.87 -17.09 -19.93
N THR A 30 4.56 -18.22 -20.05
CA THR A 30 4.38 -19.15 -21.17
C THR A 30 3.04 -19.86 -21.12
N GLN A 31 2.45 -20.04 -19.94
CA GLN A 31 1.12 -20.63 -19.75
C GLN A 31 -0.01 -19.59 -19.79
N GLY A 32 0.30 -18.31 -20.01
CA GLY A 32 -0.70 -17.24 -20.01
C GLY A 32 -1.38 -17.01 -18.66
N LYS A 33 -0.74 -17.44 -17.56
CA LYS A 33 -1.25 -17.29 -16.21
C LYS A 33 -0.92 -15.90 -15.64
N ILE A 34 -1.74 -15.46 -14.71
CA ILE A 34 -1.60 -14.19 -14.00
C ILE A 34 -1.53 -14.43 -12.50
N LEU A 35 -0.86 -13.54 -11.78
CA LEU A 35 -0.82 -13.60 -10.33
C LEU A 35 -2.22 -13.29 -9.76
N TYR A 36 -2.76 -14.22 -8.98
CA TYR A 36 -3.99 -13.95 -8.23
C TYR A 36 -3.69 -12.95 -7.11
N ARG A 37 -4.48 -11.88 -7.05
CA ARG A 37 -4.30 -10.79 -6.09
C ARG A 37 -5.64 -10.38 -5.50
N HIS A 38 -5.79 -10.58 -4.22
CA HIS A 38 -7.02 -10.21 -3.50
C HIS A 38 -7.35 -8.71 -3.69
N ASP A 39 -6.39 -7.81 -3.48
CA ASP A 39 -6.59 -6.37 -3.61
C ASP A 39 -6.96 -5.95 -5.04
N ALA A 40 -6.42 -6.62 -6.05
CA ALA A 40 -6.78 -6.33 -7.45
C ALA A 40 -8.21 -6.77 -7.77
N SER A 41 -8.63 -7.94 -7.29
CA SER A 41 -10.00 -8.43 -7.42
C SER A 41 -10.98 -7.52 -6.68
N ALA A 42 -10.66 -7.13 -5.44
CA ALA A 42 -11.45 -6.17 -4.68
C ALA A 42 -11.55 -4.80 -5.39
N GLY A 43 -10.47 -4.37 -6.04
CA GLY A 43 -10.45 -3.14 -6.85
C GLY A 43 -11.44 -3.17 -8.02
N VAL A 44 -11.62 -4.32 -8.67
CA VAL A 44 -12.59 -4.47 -9.77
C VAL A 44 -14.02 -4.23 -9.26
N GLY A 45 -14.42 -4.84 -8.15
CA GLY A 45 -15.75 -4.67 -7.57
C GLY A 45 -16.06 -3.21 -7.22
N SER A 46 -15.13 -2.52 -6.57
CA SER A 46 -15.33 -1.11 -6.21
C SER A 46 -15.32 -0.14 -7.39
N ALA A 47 -14.66 -0.51 -8.50
CA ALA A 47 -14.54 0.32 -9.70
C ALA A 47 -15.63 0.06 -10.75
N GLN A 48 -16.56 -0.88 -10.51
CA GLN A 48 -17.56 -1.27 -11.52
C GLN A 48 -18.42 -0.08 -11.99
N GLU A 49 -18.97 0.69 -11.06
CA GLU A 49 -19.80 1.86 -11.39
C GLU A 49 -19.01 2.92 -12.19
N LEU A 50 -17.72 3.12 -11.84
CA LEU A 50 -16.85 4.03 -12.60
C LEU A 50 -16.62 3.54 -14.03
N THR A 51 -16.37 2.24 -14.18
CA THR A 51 -16.11 1.60 -15.47
C THR A 51 -17.35 1.68 -16.37
N GLU A 52 -18.53 1.38 -15.82
CA GLU A 52 -19.81 1.51 -16.54
C GLU A 52 -20.10 2.94 -16.96
N TYR A 53 -19.87 3.91 -16.06
CA TYR A 53 -20.04 5.32 -16.37
C TYR A 53 -19.10 5.76 -17.50
N GLN A 54 -17.81 5.40 -17.40
CA GLN A 54 -16.83 5.74 -18.43
C GLN A 54 -17.13 5.08 -19.79
N ASN A 55 -17.51 3.81 -19.79
CA ASN A 55 -17.86 3.10 -21.04
C ASN A 55 -19.09 3.71 -21.73
N ARG A 56 -20.04 4.24 -20.97
CA ARG A 56 -21.27 4.83 -21.49
C ARG A 56 -21.10 6.28 -21.91
N THR A 57 -20.32 7.08 -21.18
CA THR A 57 -20.20 8.53 -21.38
C THR A 57 -18.89 8.97 -22.00
N GLY A 58 -17.84 8.15 -21.92
CA GLY A 58 -16.47 8.54 -22.26
C GLY A 58 -15.78 9.40 -21.18
N GLU A 59 -16.47 9.74 -20.09
CA GLU A 59 -15.99 10.62 -19.03
C GLU A 59 -15.62 9.84 -17.77
N THR A 60 -14.74 10.40 -16.94
CA THR A 60 -14.37 9.83 -15.64
C THR A 60 -15.14 10.52 -14.54
N THR A 61 -15.95 9.79 -13.78
CA THR A 61 -16.58 10.31 -12.56
C THR A 61 -15.57 10.42 -11.41
N ARG A 62 -15.74 11.45 -10.58
CA ARG A 62 -14.93 11.66 -9.36
C ARG A 62 -15.66 11.26 -8.07
N TRP A 63 -16.82 10.64 -8.23
CA TRP A 63 -17.63 10.09 -7.15
C TRP A 63 -18.16 8.70 -7.52
N THR A 64 -18.27 7.82 -6.54
CA THR A 64 -18.97 6.53 -6.66
C THR A 64 -19.90 6.32 -5.50
N ASN A 65 -21.00 5.61 -5.72
CA ASN A 65 -21.92 5.13 -4.70
C ASN A 65 -21.81 3.61 -4.49
N SER A 66 -20.88 2.92 -5.16
CA SER A 66 -20.74 1.46 -5.10
C SER A 66 -20.39 0.96 -3.71
N ILE A 67 -19.62 1.73 -2.92
CA ILE A 67 -19.16 1.32 -1.57
C ILE A 67 -19.40 2.42 -0.54
N PHE A 68 -19.62 2.01 0.71
CA PHE A 68 -19.78 2.89 1.88
C PHE A 68 -20.85 3.97 1.69
N GLY A 69 -21.89 3.69 0.92
CA GLY A 69 -22.95 4.65 0.61
C GLY A 69 -22.50 5.89 -0.17
N GLY A 70 -21.26 5.93 -0.61
CA GLY A 70 -20.70 6.95 -1.48
C GLY A 70 -19.37 7.54 -0.99
N MET A 71 -18.42 7.68 -1.93
CA MET A 71 -17.10 8.29 -1.65
C MET A 71 -16.43 8.84 -2.91
N PRO A 72 -15.47 9.79 -2.76
CA PRO A 72 -14.67 10.26 -3.89
C PRO A 72 -13.77 9.17 -4.46
N THR A 73 -13.55 9.20 -5.79
CA THR A 73 -12.78 8.20 -6.52
C THR A 73 -11.29 8.52 -6.66
N TYR A 74 -10.81 9.58 -5.98
CA TYR A 74 -9.43 10.06 -6.12
C TYR A 74 -8.35 9.02 -5.78
N GLN A 75 -8.69 8.00 -5.00
CA GLN A 75 -7.79 6.90 -4.62
C GLN A 75 -8.21 5.54 -5.20
N MET A 76 -9.33 5.49 -5.95
CA MET A 76 -9.80 4.26 -6.59
C MET A 76 -9.34 4.17 -8.05
N SER A 77 -9.45 5.27 -8.78
CA SER A 77 -9.01 5.39 -10.16
C SER A 77 -8.37 6.77 -10.38
N PRO A 78 -7.13 6.96 -9.91
CA PRO A 78 -6.44 8.24 -9.95
C PRO A 78 -5.91 8.56 -11.37
N SER A 79 -6.73 8.35 -12.41
CA SER A 79 -6.40 8.67 -13.79
C SER A 79 -6.71 10.13 -14.11
N TYR A 80 -5.77 10.80 -14.74
CA TYR A 80 -5.88 12.18 -15.24
C TYR A 80 -5.22 12.26 -16.61
N GLN A 81 -5.76 13.05 -17.53
CA GLN A 81 -5.28 13.13 -18.91
C GLN A 81 -3.80 13.47 -19.01
N SER A 82 -3.30 14.40 -18.18
CA SER A 82 -1.89 14.75 -18.09
C SER A 82 -0.98 13.57 -17.76
N THR A 83 -1.47 12.60 -16.99
CA THR A 83 -0.69 11.43 -16.55
C THR A 83 -0.88 10.22 -17.48
N ASP A 84 -1.85 10.23 -18.38
CA ASP A 84 -2.05 9.14 -19.34
C ASP A 84 -0.91 9.07 -20.35
N GLY A 85 -0.46 10.23 -20.88
CA GLY A 85 0.74 10.32 -21.70
C GLY A 85 2.01 9.85 -21.00
N LEU A 86 2.13 10.14 -19.68
CA LEU A 86 3.24 9.65 -18.86
C LEU A 86 3.27 8.13 -18.77
N SER A 87 2.10 7.45 -18.79
CA SER A 87 2.00 5.98 -18.81
C SER A 87 2.69 5.38 -20.03
N GLN A 88 2.62 6.02 -21.20
CA GLN A 88 3.29 5.53 -22.40
C GLN A 88 4.80 5.60 -22.28
N VAL A 89 5.32 6.66 -21.66
CA VAL A 89 6.75 6.79 -21.37
C VAL A 89 7.22 5.74 -20.35
N MET A 90 6.40 5.45 -19.32
CA MET A 90 6.64 4.37 -18.37
C MET A 90 6.68 3.01 -19.08
N ASN A 91 5.72 2.73 -19.96
CA ASN A 91 5.69 1.48 -20.74
C ASN A 91 6.94 1.33 -21.62
N ALA A 92 7.42 2.41 -22.23
CA ALA A 92 8.68 2.40 -22.97
C ALA A 92 9.89 2.10 -22.07
N TYR A 93 9.93 2.65 -20.86
CA TYR A 93 10.95 2.33 -19.84
C TYR A 93 10.90 0.86 -19.42
N HIS A 94 9.70 0.26 -19.38
CA HIS A 94 9.50 -1.16 -19.06
C HIS A 94 9.65 -2.09 -20.28
N LEU A 95 10.03 -1.57 -21.46
CA LEU A 95 10.14 -2.32 -22.72
C LEU A 95 8.85 -3.07 -23.10
N TRP A 96 7.67 -2.60 -22.66
CA TRP A 96 6.38 -3.28 -22.85
C TRP A 96 6.37 -4.76 -22.44
N LEU A 97 7.22 -5.15 -21.48
CA LEU A 97 7.28 -6.50 -20.93
C LEU A 97 5.96 -6.84 -20.19
N PRO A 98 5.60 -8.13 -20.08
CA PRO A 98 4.44 -8.57 -19.30
C PRO A 98 4.50 -8.06 -17.84
N GLU A 99 3.34 -7.87 -17.21
CA GLU A 99 3.20 -7.15 -15.93
C GLU A 99 4.21 -7.57 -14.86
N ASN A 100 4.26 -8.85 -14.49
CA ASN A 100 5.16 -9.30 -13.42
C ASN A 100 6.62 -9.28 -13.84
N VAL A 101 6.91 -9.50 -15.13
CA VAL A 101 8.25 -9.46 -15.70
C VAL A 101 8.82 -8.05 -15.63
N TRP A 102 8.03 -7.02 -16.01
CA TRP A 102 8.54 -5.67 -16.00
C TRP A 102 8.76 -5.12 -14.59
N PHE A 103 8.07 -5.63 -13.55
CA PHE A 103 8.34 -5.23 -12.16
C PHE A 103 9.79 -5.55 -11.77
N LEU A 104 10.20 -6.80 -11.94
CA LEU A 104 11.56 -7.22 -11.61
C LEU A 104 12.59 -6.56 -12.54
N PHE A 105 12.27 -6.43 -13.83
CA PHE A 105 13.10 -5.71 -14.79
C PHE A 105 13.29 -4.25 -14.37
N ALA A 106 12.25 -3.55 -13.95
CA ALA A 106 12.34 -2.16 -13.52
C ALA A 106 13.17 -2.00 -12.22
N TYR A 107 13.09 -2.96 -11.30
CA TYR A 107 13.98 -3.00 -10.14
C TYR A 107 15.45 -3.13 -10.60
N LEU A 108 15.76 -4.11 -11.40
CA LEU A 108 17.13 -4.31 -11.91
C LEU A 108 17.64 -3.07 -12.65
N LEU A 109 16.86 -2.53 -13.58
CA LEU A 109 17.24 -1.38 -14.39
C LEU A 109 17.38 -0.11 -13.55
N GLY A 110 16.45 0.13 -12.62
CA GLY A 110 16.44 1.31 -11.75
C GLY A 110 17.72 1.39 -10.91
N PHE A 111 18.09 0.29 -10.27
CA PHE A 111 19.31 0.26 -9.46
C PHE A 111 20.59 0.28 -10.32
N TYR A 112 20.55 -0.30 -11.51
CA TYR A 112 21.62 -0.18 -12.50
C TYR A 112 21.88 1.28 -12.87
N ILE A 113 20.85 2.05 -13.17
CA ILE A 113 20.96 3.48 -13.46
C ILE A 113 21.62 4.23 -12.28
N LEU A 114 21.23 3.89 -11.04
CA LEU A 114 21.84 4.46 -9.84
C LEU A 114 23.34 4.14 -9.75
N LEU A 115 23.72 2.88 -9.92
CA LEU A 115 25.13 2.49 -9.85
C LEU A 115 25.97 3.09 -10.99
N ARG A 116 25.37 3.24 -12.20
CA ARG A 116 26.00 3.96 -13.30
C ARG A 116 26.21 5.45 -12.99
N ALA A 117 25.30 6.07 -12.22
CA ALA A 117 25.49 7.45 -11.73
C ALA A 117 26.66 7.56 -10.73
N PHE A 118 26.99 6.48 -10.01
CA PHE A 118 28.20 6.34 -9.17
C PHE A 118 29.46 5.91 -9.95
N ASP A 119 29.44 5.90 -11.30
CA ASP A 119 30.53 5.50 -12.20
C ASP A 119 31.00 4.04 -11.99
N PHE A 120 30.07 3.14 -11.72
CA PHE A 120 30.36 1.72 -11.74
C PHE A 120 30.58 1.21 -13.16
N ARG A 121 31.49 0.22 -13.33
CA ARG A 121 31.54 -0.57 -14.55
C ARG A 121 30.26 -1.39 -14.71
N GLN A 122 29.93 -1.72 -15.96
CA GLN A 122 28.67 -2.40 -16.28
C GLN A 122 28.46 -3.72 -15.50
N SER A 123 29.48 -4.58 -15.45
CA SER A 123 29.41 -5.86 -14.74
C SER A 123 29.21 -5.72 -13.23
N LEU A 124 29.88 -4.76 -12.59
CA LEU A 124 29.69 -4.46 -11.18
C LEU A 124 28.31 -3.83 -10.91
N ALA A 125 27.87 -2.95 -11.81
CA ALA A 125 26.54 -2.38 -11.71
C ALA A 125 25.44 -3.45 -11.87
N ALA A 126 25.64 -4.43 -12.77
CA ALA A 126 24.73 -5.57 -12.92
C ALA A 126 24.68 -6.43 -11.66
N LEU A 127 25.84 -6.77 -11.07
CA LEU A 127 25.88 -7.50 -9.80
C LEU A 127 25.15 -6.72 -8.68
N GLY A 128 25.43 -5.44 -8.51
CA GLY A 128 24.77 -4.61 -7.49
C GLY A 128 23.26 -4.51 -7.72
N SER A 129 22.81 -4.50 -8.97
CA SER A 129 21.38 -4.51 -9.31
C SER A 129 20.70 -5.81 -8.89
N VAL A 130 21.36 -6.95 -9.09
CA VAL A 130 20.87 -8.26 -8.60
C VAL A 130 20.81 -8.27 -7.08
N MET A 131 21.86 -7.80 -6.38
CA MET A 131 21.90 -7.73 -4.92
C MET A 131 20.75 -6.91 -4.33
N TRP A 132 20.25 -5.92 -5.05
CA TRP A 132 19.13 -5.11 -4.59
C TRP A 132 17.78 -5.69 -5.05
N ALA A 133 17.62 -5.96 -6.35
CA ALA A 133 16.32 -6.30 -6.94
C ALA A 133 15.75 -7.64 -6.44
N PHE A 134 16.61 -8.54 -5.96
CA PHE A 134 16.26 -9.82 -5.34
C PHE A 134 16.26 -9.76 -3.81
N SER A 135 16.31 -8.58 -3.18
CA SER A 135 15.96 -8.47 -1.76
C SER A 135 14.52 -8.88 -1.56
N SER A 136 14.26 -9.80 -0.61
CA SER A 136 13.04 -10.62 -0.63
C SER A 136 11.75 -9.81 -0.56
N TYR A 137 11.75 -8.70 0.16
CA TYR A 137 10.56 -7.86 0.30
C TYR A 137 10.02 -7.37 -1.04
N PHE A 138 10.89 -7.09 -2.03
CA PHE A 138 10.45 -6.60 -3.35
C PHE A 138 9.65 -7.65 -4.11
N LEU A 139 9.99 -8.94 -3.97
CA LEU A 139 9.25 -10.04 -4.58
C LEU A 139 8.00 -10.37 -3.74
N ILE A 140 8.10 -10.33 -2.42
CA ILE A 140 7.00 -10.55 -1.49
C ILE A 140 5.85 -9.55 -1.71
N ILE A 141 6.16 -8.26 -1.93
CA ILE A 141 5.11 -7.26 -2.19
C ILE A 141 4.47 -7.41 -3.58
N ILE A 142 5.17 -8.00 -4.55
CA ILE A 142 4.56 -8.41 -5.83
C ILE A 142 3.56 -9.52 -5.55
N ALA A 143 3.94 -10.55 -4.77
CA ALA A 143 3.04 -11.64 -4.36
C ALA A 143 1.81 -11.14 -3.61
N ALA A 144 2.01 -10.19 -2.67
CA ALA A 144 0.93 -9.57 -1.91
C ALA A 144 0.02 -8.64 -2.73
N GLY A 145 0.36 -8.34 -3.98
CA GLY A 145 -0.47 -7.52 -4.86
C GLY A 145 -0.39 -6.01 -4.65
N HIS A 146 0.56 -5.50 -3.85
CA HIS A 146 0.71 -4.07 -3.57
C HIS A 146 1.38 -3.30 -4.72
N LEU A 147 0.71 -3.25 -5.88
CA LEU A 147 1.27 -2.77 -7.15
C LEU A 147 1.82 -1.34 -7.09
N TRP A 148 1.12 -0.44 -6.42
CA TRP A 148 1.56 0.95 -6.31
C TRP A 148 2.85 1.07 -5.49
N LYS A 149 3.00 0.21 -4.45
CA LYS A 149 4.25 0.10 -3.69
C LYS A 149 5.39 -0.47 -4.54
N VAL A 150 5.10 -1.51 -5.35
CA VAL A 150 6.05 -2.10 -6.30
C VAL A 150 6.56 -1.04 -7.27
N MET A 151 5.66 -0.28 -7.89
CA MET A 151 6.02 0.79 -8.83
C MET A 151 6.85 1.88 -8.17
N ALA A 152 6.42 2.39 -7.01
CA ALA A 152 7.17 3.40 -6.26
C ALA A 152 8.61 2.94 -6.00
N LEU A 153 8.79 1.75 -5.45
CA LEU A 153 10.12 1.21 -5.16
C LEU A 153 10.98 1.02 -6.42
N ALA A 154 10.38 0.74 -7.59
CA ALA A 154 11.11 0.61 -8.85
C ALA A 154 11.69 1.95 -9.37
N TYR A 155 11.01 3.06 -9.09
CA TYR A 155 11.42 4.38 -9.61
C TYR A 155 12.29 5.19 -8.65
N LEU A 156 12.35 4.83 -7.38
CA LEU A 156 13.15 5.52 -6.37
C LEU A 156 14.66 5.46 -6.61
N PRO A 157 15.28 4.31 -6.98
CA PRO A 157 16.72 4.28 -7.26
C PRO A 157 17.13 5.19 -8.42
N PRO A 158 16.46 5.21 -9.58
CA PRO A 158 16.84 6.13 -10.66
C PRO A 158 16.55 7.60 -10.30
N MET A 159 15.54 7.90 -9.46
CA MET A 159 15.36 9.26 -8.93
C MET A 159 16.57 9.70 -8.10
N ILE A 160 17.07 8.83 -7.21
CA ILE A 160 18.30 9.09 -6.44
C ILE A 160 19.52 9.19 -7.36
N ALA A 161 19.56 8.45 -8.48
CA ALA A 161 20.62 8.61 -9.48
C ALA A 161 20.70 10.04 -10.02
N GLY A 162 19.55 10.68 -10.25
CA GLY A 162 19.50 12.09 -10.63
C GLY A 162 20.12 13.00 -9.58
N VAL A 163 19.84 12.74 -8.29
CA VAL A 163 20.46 13.46 -7.16
C VAL A 163 21.99 13.30 -7.19
N VAL A 164 22.49 12.07 -7.35
CA VAL A 164 23.93 11.78 -7.44
C VAL A 164 24.57 12.50 -8.62
N LEU A 165 23.94 12.46 -9.79
CA LEU A 165 24.44 13.13 -10.99
C LEU A 165 24.59 14.64 -10.79
N ALA A 166 23.59 15.29 -10.20
CA ALA A 166 23.60 16.74 -9.96
C ALA A 166 24.73 17.13 -9.00
N TYR A 167 24.90 16.45 -7.86
CA TYR A 167 25.98 16.73 -6.92
C TYR A 167 27.37 16.37 -7.45
N ARG A 168 27.46 15.54 -8.51
CA ARG A 168 28.69 15.29 -9.24
C ARG A 168 28.95 16.27 -10.39
N GLY A 169 28.18 17.39 -10.45
CA GLY A 169 28.33 18.46 -11.43
C GLY A 169 27.70 18.17 -12.79
N ARG A 170 26.98 17.02 -12.96
CA ARG A 170 26.26 16.67 -14.19
C ARG A 170 24.85 17.25 -14.15
N TYR A 171 24.74 18.58 -14.02
CA TYR A 171 23.48 19.27 -13.69
C TYR A 171 22.34 18.95 -14.64
N LEU A 172 22.58 18.97 -15.97
CA LEU A 172 21.54 18.75 -16.96
C LEU A 172 21.00 17.30 -16.92
N SER A 173 21.89 16.31 -16.84
CA SER A 173 21.51 14.90 -16.68
C SER A 173 20.81 14.67 -15.35
N GLY A 174 21.32 15.28 -14.26
CA GLY A 174 20.69 15.23 -12.95
C GLY A 174 19.28 15.81 -12.96
N PHE A 175 19.11 16.97 -13.62
CA PHE A 175 17.78 17.59 -13.78
C PHE A 175 16.79 16.66 -14.50
N ILE A 176 17.14 16.16 -15.69
CA ILE A 176 16.25 15.34 -16.51
C ILE A 176 15.88 14.04 -15.78
N VAL A 177 16.88 13.33 -15.24
CA VAL A 177 16.66 12.06 -14.56
C VAL A 177 15.80 12.27 -13.29
N THR A 178 16.10 13.30 -12.49
CA THR A 178 15.28 13.60 -11.31
C THR A 178 13.84 13.97 -11.70
N ALA A 179 13.64 14.83 -12.70
CA ALA A 179 12.30 15.27 -13.08
C ALA A 179 11.44 14.10 -13.60
N ILE A 180 12.00 13.25 -14.49
CA ILE A 180 11.28 12.10 -15.05
C ILE A 180 10.92 11.10 -13.94
N PHE A 181 11.90 10.68 -13.14
CA PHE A 181 11.66 9.65 -12.15
C PHE A 181 10.89 10.15 -10.91
N THR A 182 10.95 11.46 -10.60
CA THR A 182 10.00 12.07 -9.66
C THR A 182 8.56 12.02 -10.23
N ALA A 183 8.37 12.27 -11.52
CA ALA A 183 7.05 12.17 -12.14
C ALA A 183 6.53 10.71 -12.13
N PHE A 184 7.38 9.73 -12.40
CA PHE A 184 7.01 8.30 -12.31
C PHE A 184 6.69 7.90 -10.87
N GLU A 185 7.52 8.32 -9.92
CA GLU A 185 7.36 8.03 -8.49
C GLU A 185 6.04 8.56 -7.94
N VAL A 186 5.73 9.84 -8.22
CA VAL A 186 4.48 10.44 -7.78
C VAL A 186 3.28 9.78 -8.45
N LYS A 187 3.38 9.40 -9.74
CA LYS A 187 2.33 8.67 -10.45
C LYS A 187 2.10 7.27 -9.86
N ALA A 188 3.11 6.63 -9.30
CA ALA A 188 2.95 5.36 -8.60
C ALA A 188 2.02 5.47 -7.37
N ASN A 189 1.74 6.68 -6.90
CA ASN A 189 0.72 7.02 -5.89
C ASN A 189 0.89 6.28 -4.56
N HIS A 190 2.11 5.93 -4.16
CA HIS A 190 2.39 5.32 -2.87
C HIS A 190 3.22 6.26 -1.97
N VAL A 191 2.55 7.28 -1.43
CA VAL A 191 3.15 8.39 -0.66
C VAL A 191 4.05 7.93 0.49
N GLN A 192 3.73 6.81 1.15
CA GLN A 192 4.52 6.28 2.27
C GLN A 192 5.93 5.86 1.82
N MET A 193 6.07 5.19 0.67
CA MET A 193 7.38 4.79 0.16
C MET A 193 8.19 6.00 -0.27
N THR A 194 7.58 6.92 -1.00
CA THR A 194 8.19 8.21 -1.33
C THR A 194 8.71 8.93 -0.08
N TYR A 195 7.88 9.01 0.96
CA TYR A 195 8.23 9.64 2.23
C TYR A 195 9.43 8.98 2.92
N TYR A 196 9.49 7.65 2.96
CA TYR A 196 10.61 6.93 3.56
C TYR A 196 11.93 7.18 2.81
N TYR A 197 11.89 7.27 1.50
CA TYR A 197 13.09 7.56 0.72
C TYR A 197 13.54 9.02 0.82
N LEU A 198 12.67 9.95 1.24
CA LEU A 198 13.11 11.30 1.58
C LEU A 198 14.13 11.31 2.72
N PHE A 199 14.08 10.36 3.66
CA PHE A 199 15.13 10.21 4.68
C PHE A 199 16.49 9.85 4.05
N ILE A 200 16.52 8.95 3.07
CA ILE A 200 17.76 8.62 2.34
C ILE A 200 18.29 9.87 1.65
N ILE A 201 17.43 10.57 0.90
CA ILE A 201 17.81 11.79 0.18
C ILE A 201 18.31 12.85 1.18
N LEU A 202 17.65 13.04 2.29
CA LEU A 202 18.03 13.98 3.34
C LEU A 202 19.45 13.67 3.87
N PHE A 203 19.72 12.42 4.25
CA PHE A 203 21.04 12.02 4.72
C PHE A 203 22.12 12.18 3.63
N MET A 204 21.79 11.87 2.38
CA MET A 204 22.72 12.07 1.26
C MET A 204 22.98 13.56 1.01
N VAL A 205 21.97 14.42 1.05
CA VAL A 205 22.12 15.87 0.90
C VAL A 205 23.01 16.43 2.02
N ILE A 206 22.79 16.00 3.27
CA ILE A 206 23.65 16.36 4.41
C ILE A 206 25.09 15.90 4.16
N ALA A 207 25.28 14.68 3.67
CA ALA A 207 26.61 14.16 3.35
C ALA A 207 27.32 14.99 2.27
N TYR A 208 26.59 15.36 1.20
CA TYR A 208 27.13 16.23 0.15
C TYR A 208 27.42 17.66 0.65
N LEU A 209 26.58 18.20 1.55
CA LEU A 209 26.83 19.48 2.20
C LEU A 209 28.12 19.45 3.02
N VAL A 210 28.28 18.43 3.89
CA VAL A 210 29.50 18.25 4.67
C VAL A 210 30.72 18.11 3.78
N GLN A 211 30.62 17.38 2.68
CA GLN A 211 31.70 17.25 1.71
C GLN A 211 32.00 18.59 1.03
N ALA A 212 30.98 19.34 0.59
CA ALA A 212 31.14 20.64 -0.07
C ALA A 212 31.79 21.68 0.86
N VAL A 213 31.40 21.70 2.15
CA VAL A 213 32.03 22.57 3.15
C VAL A 213 33.51 22.20 3.34
N ARG A 214 33.82 20.92 3.52
CA ARG A 214 35.23 20.45 3.69
C ARG A 214 36.10 20.73 2.47
N GLN A 215 35.49 20.66 1.26
CA GLN A 215 36.22 20.90 0.00
C GLN A 215 36.17 22.36 -0.48
N LYS A 216 35.53 23.25 0.28
CA LYS A 216 35.29 24.66 -0.08
C LYS A 216 34.54 24.84 -1.42
N GLN A 217 33.61 23.94 -1.73
CA GLN A 217 32.83 23.90 -2.98
C GLN A 217 31.34 24.18 -2.75
N LEU A 218 31.02 25.04 -1.79
CA LEU A 218 29.63 25.32 -1.39
C LEU A 218 28.76 25.84 -2.55
N MET A 219 29.32 26.65 -3.47
CA MET A 219 28.60 27.15 -4.64
C MET A 219 28.16 26.00 -5.58
N GLY A 220 29.01 24.98 -5.76
CA GLY A 220 28.65 23.77 -6.52
C GLY A 220 27.49 23.00 -5.87
N PHE A 221 27.51 22.89 -4.54
CA PHE A 221 26.42 22.29 -3.78
C PHE A 221 25.10 23.07 -3.94
N LEU A 222 25.12 24.39 -3.78
CA LEU A 222 23.93 25.25 -3.94
C LEU A 222 23.33 25.16 -5.35
N LYS A 223 24.18 25.16 -6.40
CA LYS A 223 23.73 24.98 -7.78
C LYS A 223 23.07 23.62 -7.98
N ALA A 224 23.67 22.53 -7.49
CA ALA A 224 23.09 21.20 -7.58
C ALA A 224 21.73 21.13 -6.85
N THR A 225 21.66 21.64 -5.63
CA THR A 225 20.43 21.68 -4.84
C THR A 225 19.32 22.48 -5.54
N GLY A 226 19.66 23.66 -6.11
CA GLY A 226 18.70 24.45 -6.88
C GLY A 226 18.18 23.74 -8.12
N VAL A 227 19.06 23.07 -8.87
CA VAL A 227 18.69 22.25 -10.04
C VAL A 227 17.76 21.10 -9.62
N LEU A 228 18.07 20.41 -8.53
CA LEU A 228 17.25 19.29 -8.03
C LEU A 228 15.89 19.76 -7.52
N ALA A 229 15.85 20.91 -6.83
CA ALA A 229 14.58 21.48 -6.36
C ALA A 229 13.64 21.82 -7.54
N VAL A 230 14.17 22.43 -8.60
CA VAL A 230 13.38 22.73 -9.81
C VAL A 230 12.97 21.43 -10.53
N ALA A 231 13.87 20.45 -10.64
CA ALA A 231 13.56 19.17 -11.28
C ALA A 231 12.46 18.42 -10.51
N ALA A 232 12.57 18.33 -9.18
CA ALA A 232 11.57 17.70 -8.34
C ALA A 232 10.22 18.43 -8.42
N LEU A 233 10.23 19.77 -8.41
CA LEU A 233 9.03 20.57 -8.57
C LEU A 233 8.31 20.28 -9.89
N ILE A 234 9.05 20.19 -11.02
CA ILE A 234 8.46 19.84 -12.31
C ILE A 234 7.86 18.42 -12.27
N GLY A 235 8.58 17.44 -11.73
CA GLY A 235 8.07 16.07 -11.58
C GLY A 235 6.80 16.01 -10.74
N VAL A 236 6.72 16.79 -9.66
CA VAL A 236 5.53 16.94 -8.81
C VAL A 236 4.38 17.61 -9.57
N LEU A 237 4.66 18.72 -10.29
CA LEU A 237 3.65 19.48 -11.03
C LEU A 237 3.01 18.68 -12.16
N ILE A 238 3.73 17.76 -12.78
CA ILE A 238 3.17 16.82 -13.78
C ILE A 238 2.04 15.97 -13.19
N ASN A 239 2.08 15.71 -11.89
CA ASN A 239 1.07 14.92 -11.17
C ASN A 239 0.20 15.78 -10.24
N LEU A 240 0.14 17.08 -10.46
CA LEU A 240 -0.52 18.03 -9.55
C LEU A 240 -1.99 17.68 -9.31
N SER A 241 -2.70 17.23 -10.34
CA SER A 241 -4.11 16.84 -10.23
C SER A 241 -4.29 15.71 -9.20
N SER A 242 -3.51 14.64 -9.30
CA SER A 242 -3.59 13.52 -8.35
C SER A 242 -3.21 13.94 -6.94
N LEU A 243 -2.11 14.67 -6.78
CA LEU A 243 -1.62 15.10 -5.47
C LEU A 243 -2.57 16.07 -4.78
N TYR A 244 -3.08 17.08 -5.51
CA TYR A 244 -4.00 18.08 -4.96
C TYR A 244 -5.29 17.45 -4.46
N HIS A 245 -5.93 16.60 -5.29
CA HIS A 245 -7.18 15.98 -4.90
C HIS A 245 -6.99 14.92 -3.80
N THR A 246 -5.89 14.17 -3.82
CA THR A 246 -5.53 13.29 -2.70
C THR A 246 -5.30 14.07 -1.40
N TRP A 247 -4.62 15.21 -1.47
CA TRP A 247 -4.40 16.07 -0.30
C TRP A 247 -5.70 16.67 0.25
N GLN A 248 -6.62 17.06 -0.60
CA GLN A 248 -7.95 17.51 -0.16
C GLN A 248 -8.75 16.37 0.46
N TYR A 249 -8.78 15.22 -0.22
CA TYR A 249 -9.53 14.05 0.20
C TYR A 249 -9.07 13.47 1.54
N GLN A 250 -7.76 13.45 1.78
CA GLN A 250 -7.22 12.89 3.03
C GLN A 250 -7.79 13.54 4.29
N LYS A 251 -8.22 14.82 4.22
CA LYS A 251 -8.78 15.55 5.36
C LYS A 251 -10.09 14.94 5.85
N GLU A 252 -10.86 14.38 4.94
CA GLU A 252 -12.17 13.77 5.19
C GLU A 252 -12.09 12.24 5.38
N SER A 253 -10.95 11.63 5.03
CA SER A 253 -10.74 10.19 5.11
C SER A 253 -10.22 9.76 6.48
N MET A 254 -10.07 8.45 6.67
CA MET A 254 -9.44 7.85 7.86
C MET A 254 -8.08 8.46 8.23
N ARG A 255 -7.41 9.15 7.31
CA ARG A 255 -6.13 9.82 7.51
C ARG A 255 -6.27 11.28 7.98
N GLY A 256 -7.49 11.81 8.01
CA GLY A 256 -7.84 13.12 8.58
C GLY A 256 -8.04 13.08 10.09
N LYS A 257 -8.19 14.23 10.72
CA LYS A 257 -8.62 14.32 12.12
C LYS A 257 -10.10 13.96 12.23
N SER A 258 -10.48 13.27 13.31
CA SER A 258 -11.88 13.14 13.68
C SER A 258 -12.45 14.49 14.13
N GLU A 259 -13.70 14.76 13.80
CA GLU A 259 -14.45 15.87 14.41
C GLU A 259 -14.90 15.51 15.82
N LEU A 260 -14.92 14.22 16.17
CA LEU A 260 -15.31 13.73 17.48
C LEU A 260 -14.16 13.87 18.48
N LEU A 261 -14.45 14.46 19.64
CA LEU A 261 -13.53 14.47 20.77
C LEU A 261 -13.63 13.10 21.47
N LYS A 262 -12.61 12.29 21.38
CA LYS A 262 -12.53 11.01 22.09
C LYS A 262 -12.02 11.24 23.51
N ALA A 263 -12.60 10.51 24.46
CA ALA A 263 -12.21 10.59 25.88
C ALA A 263 -10.80 10.04 26.16
N ASP A 264 -10.26 9.19 25.28
CA ASP A 264 -8.98 8.52 25.44
C ASP A 264 -7.91 9.16 24.55
N GLY A 265 -7.34 10.26 25.06
CA GLY A 265 -6.31 11.03 24.32
C GLY A 265 -4.94 10.34 24.22
N ALA A 266 -4.68 9.28 24.99
CA ALA A 266 -3.35 8.65 25.06
C ALA A 266 -2.96 7.90 23.77
N ASN A 267 -3.94 7.31 23.09
CA ASN A 267 -3.72 6.56 21.85
C ASN A 267 -3.74 7.45 20.59
N GLN A 268 -4.24 8.68 20.68
CA GLN A 268 -4.31 9.59 19.54
C GLN A 268 -2.97 10.22 19.23
N THR A 269 -2.67 10.38 17.94
CA THR A 269 -1.58 11.23 17.47
C THR A 269 -2.09 12.66 17.22
N SER A 270 -1.18 13.63 17.23
CA SER A 270 -1.53 15.05 17.02
C SER A 270 -2.16 15.35 15.65
N SER A 271 -1.95 14.49 14.66
CA SER A 271 -2.29 14.83 13.26
C SER A 271 -2.63 13.66 12.35
N GLY A 272 -2.76 12.43 12.86
CA GLY A 272 -2.85 11.24 12.02
C GLY A 272 -3.72 10.12 12.58
N LEU A 273 -3.23 8.91 12.35
CA LEU A 273 -3.83 7.66 12.80
C LEU A 273 -3.56 7.42 14.29
N ASP A 274 -4.32 6.52 14.90
CA ASP A 274 -4.09 6.10 16.28
C ASP A 274 -2.78 5.30 16.40
N ARG A 275 -2.07 5.42 17.53
CA ARG A 275 -0.73 4.82 17.75
C ARG A 275 -0.73 3.31 17.59
N ASP A 276 -1.71 2.63 18.18
CA ASP A 276 -1.82 1.17 18.10
C ASP A 276 -2.06 0.72 16.66
N TYR A 277 -2.86 1.44 15.91
CA TYR A 277 -3.12 1.15 14.50
C TYR A 277 -1.87 1.39 13.62
N ILE A 278 -1.08 2.43 13.90
CA ILE A 278 0.19 2.70 13.20
C ILE A 278 1.19 1.57 13.45
N THR A 279 1.31 1.14 14.70
CA THR A 279 2.36 0.24 15.16
C THR A 279 1.94 -1.22 15.20
N GLN A 280 0.73 -1.56 14.77
CA GLN A 280 0.21 -2.93 14.78
C GLN A 280 1.16 -3.91 14.07
N TRP A 281 1.73 -3.54 12.93
CA TRP A 281 2.79 -4.27 12.23
C TRP A 281 4.15 -3.68 12.58
N SER A 282 4.68 -4.06 13.73
CA SER A 282 6.03 -3.72 14.20
C SER A 282 6.94 -4.92 14.12
N TYR A 283 8.14 -4.70 13.62
CA TYR A 283 9.17 -5.74 13.52
C TYR A 283 9.70 -6.10 14.91
N GLY A 284 9.89 -7.38 15.18
CA GLY A 284 10.58 -7.81 16.42
C GLY A 284 12.04 -7.36 16.42
N ILE A 285 12.58 -7.03 17.60
CA ILE A 285 14.01 -6.66 17.72
C ILE A 285 14.88 -7.83 17.23
N ASP A 286 14.58 -9.03 17.66
CA ASP A 286 15.24 -10.28 17.25
C ASP A 286 14.87 -10.70 15.80
N GLU A 287 13.70 -10.28 15.31
CA GLU A 287 13.29 -10.47 13.91
C GLU A 287 14.22 -9.75 12.93
N THR A 288 14.98 -8.74 13.37
CA THR A 288 16.04 -8.09 12.57
C THR A 288 17.08 -9.10 12.05
N MET A 289 17.21 -10.27 12.68
CA MET A 289 18.08 -11.37 12.22
C MET A 289 17.68 -11.91 10.85
N THR A 290 16.44 -11.68 10.38
CA THR A 290 15.99 -12.11 9.04
C THR A 290 16.79 -11.45 7.92
N LEU A 291 17.40 -10.28 8.16
CA LEU A 291 18.32 -9.66 7.20
C LEU A 291 19.50 -10.59 6.83
N LEU A 292 19.86 -11.50 7.73
CA LEU A 292 20.96 -12.47 7.59
C LEU A 292 20.48 -13.91 7.36
N VAL A 293 19.45 -14.32 8.10
CA VAL A 293 18.86 -15.68 8.09
C VAL A 293 17.37 -15.56 7.80
N PRO A 294 16.91 -15.88 6.59
CA PRO A 294 15.51 -15.63 6.18
C PRO A 294 14.48 -16.21 7.14
N ASP A 295 14.63 -17.47 7.53
CA ASP A 295 13.67 -18.14 8.42
C ASP A 295 13.98 -17.95 9.92
N ALA A 296 14.73 -16.89 10.31
CA ALA A 296 14.99 -16.59 11.72
C ALA A 296 13.71 -16.47 12.58
N LYS A 297 12.58 -16.14 11.95
CA LYS A 297 11.23 -16.14 12.54
C LYS A 297 10.23 -16.99 11.76
N GLY A 298 10.72 -17.99 11.01
CA GLY A 298 9.91 -19.00 10.34
C GLY A 298 9.29 -18.60 9.00
N GLY A 299 9.70 -17.45 8.45
CA GLY A 299 9.29 -17.05 7.09
C GLY A 299 7.90 -16.40 7.03
N ALA A 300 6.95 -16.98 6.29
CA ALA A 300 5.61 -16.45 6.09
C ALA A 300 4.57 -17.04 7.05
N SER A 301 3.42 -16.36 7.20
CA SER A 301 2.26 -16.85 7.94
C SER A 301 1.45 -17.86 7.10
N VAL A 302 2.11 -18.91 6.64
CA VAL A 302 1.51 -20.05 5.93
C VAL A 302 1.59 -21.31 6.79
N PRO A 303 0.75 -22.34 6.56
CA PRO A 303 0.77 -23.55 7.35
C PRO A 303 2.15 -24.18 7.49
N LEU A 304 2.46 -24.66 8.69
CA LEU A 304 3.74 -25.33 9.01
C LEU A 304 3.93 -26.60 8.17
N SER A 305 2.84 -27.28 7.82
CA SER A 305 2.82 -28.46 6.93
C SER A 305 3.40 -28.21 5.53
N LYS A 306 3.43 -26.96 5.08
CA LYS A 306 4.02 -26.60 3.77
C LYS A 306 5.55 -26.50 3.79
N SER A 307 6.20 -26.58 4.94
CA SER A 307 7.65 -26.60 5.06
C SER A 307 8.20 -28.01 5.09
N GLU A 308 8.92 -28.44 4.03
CA GLU A 308 9.58 -29.75 4.00
C GLU A 308 10.57 -29.91 5.15
N THR A 309 11.31 -28.86 5.50
CA THR A 309 12.27 -28.85 6.60
C THR A 309 11.58 -29.06 7.95
N ALA A 310 10.45 -28.42 8.17
CA ALA A 310 9.65 -28.60 9.37
C ALA A 310 9.05 -30.00 9.42
N MET A 311 8.44 -30.46 8.32
CA MET A 311 7.80 -31.77 8.24
C MET A 311 8.77 -32.94 8.40
N ALA A 312 10.04 -32.76 8.04
CA ALA A 312 11.10 -33.73 8.32
C ALA A 312 11.35 -33.97 9.84
N LYS A 313 10.83 -33.10 10.70
CA LYS A 313 10.87 -33.18 12.17
C LYS A 313 9.49 -33.38 12.80
N ALA A 314 8.46 -33.59 12.00
CA ALA A 314 7.12 -33.90 12.50
C ALA A 314 7.13 -35.21 13.28
N ASP A 315 6.46 -35.22 14.43
CA ASP A 315 6.31 -36.44 15.22
C ASP A 315 5.24 -37.37 14.60
N PRO A 316 5.60 -38.57 14.17
CA PRO A 316 4.65 -39.51 13.57
C PRO A 316 3.47 -39.84 14.48
N GLN A 317 3.64 -39.85 15.81
CA GLN A 317 2.55 -40.13 16.75
C GLN A 317 1.56 -38.98 16.78
N VAL A 318 2.05 -37.72 16.84
CA VAL A 318 1.22 -36.51 16.77
C VAL A 318 0.45 -36.47 15.45
N GLN A 319 1.12 -36.74 14.35
CA GLN A 319 0.51 -36.75 13.01
C GLN A 319 -0.53 -37.86 12.83
N SER A 320 -0.33 -39.02 13.47
CA SER A 320 -1.31 -40.11 13.43
C SER A 320 -2.55 -39.84 14.27
N MET A 321 -2.39 -39.10 15.39
CA MET A 321 -3.52 -38.71 16.27
C MET A 321 -4.36 -37.60 15.64
N ILE A 322 -3.73 -36.56 15.06
CA ILE A 322 -4.39 -35.41 14.44
C ILE A 322 -3.71 -35.09 13.11
N PRO A 323 -4.12 -35.72 12.01
CA PRO A 323 -3.43 -35.65 10.71
C PRO A 323 -3.17 -34.23 10.16
N GLN A 324 -4.05 -33.28 10.46
CA GLN A 324 -3.97 -31.92 9.93
C GLN A 324 -3.52 -30.90 11.01
N ILE A 325 -2.97 -31.34 12.13
CA ILE A 325 -2.61 -30.44 13.23
C ILE A 325 -1.63 -29.34 12.80
N TYR A 326 -0.68 -29.65 11.92
CA TYR A 326 0.33 -28.70 11.45
C TYR A 326 -0.20 -27.67 10.44
N ASP A 327 -1.42 -27.87 9.92
CA ASP A 327 -2.10 -26.87 9.09
C ASP A 327 -2.66 -25.72 9.92
N ALA A 328 -2.94 -25.97 11.20
CA ALA A 328 -3.46 -24.98 12.12
C ALA A 328 -2.38 -24.00 12.66
N PHE A 329 -1.11 -24.34 12.48
CA PHE A 329 0.00 -23.54 12.98
C PHE A 329 0.76 -22.88 11.82
N PRO A 330 1.02 -21.55 11.88
CA PRO A 330 1.83 -20.88 10.87
C PRO A 330 3.31 -21.23 11.02
N GLN A 331 4.07 -21.13 9.93
CA GLN A 331 5.53 -21.19 9.98
C GLN A 331 6.08 -20.00 10.78
N TYR A 332 5.53 -18.80 10.56
CA TYR A 332 5.92 -17.57 11.23
C TYR A 332 5.58 -17.60 12.73
N PHE A 333 6.56 -17.22 13.56
CA PHE A 333 6.44 -17.13 15.01
C PHE A 333 7.02 -15.81 15.57
N GLY A 334 7.06 -14.77 14.76
CA GLY A 334 7.43 -13.41 15.16
C GLY A 334 6.30 -12.63 15.86
N THR A 335 6.53 -11.33 16.08
CA THR A 335 5.61 -10.49 16.86
C THR A 335 4.55 -9.78 16.02
N GLN A 336 4.65 -9.82 14.68
CA GLN A 336 3.65 -9.20 13.82
C GLN A 336 2.37 -10.05 13.77
N PRO A 337 1.18 -9.47 13.55
CA PRO A 337 -0.06 -10.23 13.42
C PRO A 337 -0.04 -11.26 12.31
N GLY A 338 0.79 -11.04 11.30
CA GLY A 338 1.03 -11.93 10.18
C GLY A 338 1.97 -11.28 9.17
N THR A 339 2.63 -12.10 8.36
CA THR A 339 3.55 -11.64 7.31
C THR A 339 3.50 -12.54 6.08
N SER A 340 3.73 -11.96 4.90
CA SER A 340 3.89 -12.71 3.65
C SER A 340 5.32 -13.21 3.44
N GLY A 341 6.23 -12.89 4.34
CA GLY A 341 7.62 -13.34 4.30
C GLY A 341 8.59 -12.36 5.00
N PRO A 342 9.86 -12.76 5.17
CA PRO A 342 10.88 -12.00 5.88
C PRO A 342 11.46 -10.88 5.02
N VAL A 343 12.08 -9.90 5.66
CA VAL A 343 13.00 -8.95 5.00
C VAL A 343 14.40 -9.58 4.97
N TYR A 344 14.84 -10.02 3.81
CA TYR A 344 16.17 -10.63 3.60
C TYR A 344 16.93 -9.91 2.51
N VAL A 345 18.14 -9.47 2.81
CA VAL A 345 18.98 -8.68 1.89
C VAL A 345 20.09 -9.47 1.21
N GLY A 346 20.17 -10.77 1.46
CA GLY A 346 21.26 -11.64 1.01
C GLY A 346 22.37 -11.76 2.05
N ALA A 347 22.72 -13.00 2.44
CA ALA A 347 23.70 -13.23 3.49
C ALA A 347 25.09 -12.68 3.12
N PHE A 348 25.54 -12.92 1.89
CA PHE A 348 26.80 -12.37 1.40
C PHE A 348 26.75 -10.85 1.17
N VAL A 349 25.60 -10.29 0.83
CA VAL A 349 25.38 -8.85 0.69
C VAL A 349 25.57 -8.16 2.04
N LEU A 350 25.01 -8.73 3.12
CA LEU A 350 25.20 -8.22 4.46
C LEU A 350 26.68 -8.31 4.91
N PHE A 351 27.40 -9.39 4.57
CA PHE A 351 28.83 -9.48 4.80
C PHE A 351 29.59 -8.33 4.11
N LEU A 352 29.26 -8.04 2.85
CA LEU A 352 29.88 -6.93 2.11
C LEU A 352 29.52 -5.57 2.72
N PHE A 353 28.29 -5.40 3.21
CA PHE A 353 27.88 -4.18 3.91
C PHE A 353 28.74 -3.95 5.16
N ILE A 354 28.88 -4.96 6.02
CA ILE A 354 29.72 -4.87 7.23
C ILE A 354 31.18 -4.59 6.86
N LEU A 355 31.71 -5.25 5.84
CA LEU A 355 33.06 -4.98 5.33
C LEU A 355 33.17 -3.53 4.82
N GLY A 356 32.12 -3.00 4.22
CA GLY A 356 32.03 -1.63 3.73
C GLY A 356 32.12 -0.57 4.82
N LEU A 357 31.67 -0.86 6.02
CA LEU A 357 31.85 0.04 7.17
C LEU A 357 33.33 0.37 7.44
N PHE A 358 34.21 -0.56 7.17
CA PHE A 358 35.66 -0.41 7.35
C PHE A 358 36.37 0.07 6.10
N LEU A 359 35.94 -0.35 4.92
CA LEU A 359 36.70 -0.11 3.68
C LEU A 359 36.25 1.13 2.91
N VAL A 360 34.93 1.41 2.85
CA VAL A 360 34.41 2.54 2.11
C VAL A 360 34.69 3.84 2.86
N LYS A 361 35.08 4.89 2.14
CA LYS A 361 35.42 6.21 2.68
C LYS A 361 34.40 7.24 2.18
N GLY A 362 34.34 8.35 2.89
CA GLY A 362 33.54 9.51 2.50
C GLY A 362 32.23 9.65 3.27
N ALA A 363 31.57 10.79 3.08
CA ALA A 363 30.36 11.15 3.80
C ALA A 363 29.14 10.29 3.39
N THR A 364 29.09 9.88 2.12
CA THR A 364 28.02 9.01 1.59
C THR A 364 27.90 7.70 2.39
N LYS A 365 29.03 7.09 2.79
CA LYS A 365 29.00 5.90 3.65
C LYS A 365 28.18 6.15 4.92
N TRP A 366 28.49 7.25 5.61
CA TRP A 366 27.82 7.57 6.88
C TRP A 366 26.35 7.92 6.72
N ALA A 367 25.99 8.55 5.58
CA ALA A 367 24.58 8.77 5.21
C ALA A 367 23.83 7.44 5.08
N LEU A 368 24.39 6.46 4.36
CA LEU A 368 23.79 5.14 4.17
C LEU A 368 23.68 4.39 5.51
N VAL A 369 24.73 4.43 6.33
CA VAL A 369 24.73 3.79 7.65
C VAL A 369 23.68 4.42 8.57
N ALA A 370 23.63 5.76 8.63
CA ALA A 370 22.64 6.45 9.45
C ALA A 370 21.19 6.13 9.01
N ALA A 371 20.93 6.08 7.69
CA ALA A 371 19.65 5.71 7.16
C ALA A 371 19.28 4.24 7.48
N THR A 372 20.27 3.31 7.38
CA THR A 372 20.07 1.90 7.77
C THR A 372 19.69 1.77 9.24
N VAL A 373 20.47 2.39 10.14
CA VAL A 373 20.21 2.33 11.58
C VAL A 373 18.85 2.95 11.91
N LEU A 374 18.56 4.13 11.35
CA LEU A 374 17.26 4.78 11.55
C LEU A 374 16.09 3.87 11.15
N SER A 375 16.18 3.23 9.98
CA SER A 375 15.10 2.38 9.48
C SER A 375 14.88 1.15 10.35
N ILE A 376 15.94 0.53 10.84
CA ILE A 376 15.86 -0.62 11.75
C ILE A 376 15.19 -0.20 13.08
N LEU A 377 15.65 0.90 13.69
CA LEU A 377 15.08 1.38 14.95
C LEU A 377 13.58 1.74 14.82
N LEU A 378 13.19 2.36 13.72
CA LEU A 378 11.80 2.73 13.46
C LEU A 378 10.92 1.53 13.10
N SER A 379 11.49 0.49 12.47
CA SER A 379 10.74 -0.73 12.15
C SER A 379 10.27 -1.48 13.39
N TRP A 380 10.97 -1.34 14.52
CA TRP A 380 10.60 -1.97 15.78
C TRP A 380 9.32 -1.41 16.41
N GLY A 381 8.86 -0.23 16.00
CA GLY A 381 7.55 0.33 16.33
C GLY A 381 7.18 0.21 17.80
N HIS A 382 6.15 -0.58 18.13
CA HIS A 382 5.73 -0.79 19.53
C HIS A 382 6.80 -1.50 20.38
N ASN A 383 7.71 -2.27 19.79
CA ASN A 383 8.82 -2.89 20.50
C ASN A 383 9.89 -1.88 20.94
N PHE A 384 9.84 -0.64 20.43
CA PHE A 384 10.71 0.47 20.86
C PHE A 384 9.93 1.80 20.90
N MET A 385 8.86 1.81 21.70
CA MET A 385 7.85 2.87 21.70
C MET A 385 8.40 4.25 22.07
N GLY A 386 9.40 4.34 22.96
CA GLY A 386 10.02 5.61 23.32
C GLY A 386 10.61 6.36 22.12
N PHE A 387 11.29 5.65 21.22
CA PHE A 387 11.83 6.21 19.98
C PHE A 387 10.73 6.49 18.96
N THR A 388 9.78 5.56 18.81
CA THR A 388 8.67 5.67 17.88
C THR A 388 7.77 6.87 18.19
N ASN A 389 7.45 7.12 19.47
CA ASN A 389 6.67 8.27 19.90
C ASN A 389 7.30 9.61 19.50
N PHE A 390 8.63 9.74 19.60
CA PHE A 390 9.29 10.95 19.13
C PHE A 390 8.96 11.23 17.65
N PHE A 391 8.96 10.21 16.80
CA PHE A 391 8.60 10.37 15.38
C PHE A 391 7.12 10.65 15.16
N LEU A 392 6.25 9.97 15.90
CA LEU A 392 4.80 10.17 15.82
C LEU A 392 4.37 11.59 16.23
N ASP A 393 5.06 12.17 17.22
CA ASP A 393 4.68 13.46 17.79
C ASP A 393 5.36 14.64 17.10
N TYR A 394 6.62 14.51 16.67
CA TYR A 394 7.43 15.65 16.22
C TYR A 394 7.81 15.60 14.73
N ILE A 395 7.81 14.43 14.08
CA ILE A 395 8.22 14.36 12.67
C ILE A 395 6.99 14.52 11.77
N PRO A 396 6.95 15.58 10.94
CA PRO A 396 5.80 15.87 10.10
C PRO A 396 5.38 14.68 9.23
N MET A 397 4.09 14.43 9.15
CA MET A 397 3.45 13.37 8.36
C MET A 397 3.74 11.93 8.80
N TYR A 398 4.68 11.65 9.71
CA TYR A 398 5.01 10.27 10.09
C TYR A 398 3.78 9.52 10.64
N ALA A 399 2.95 10.16 11.44
CA ALA A 399 1.70 9.60 11.99
C ALA A 399 0.57 9.39 10.95
N LYS A 400 0.80 9.73 9.68
CA LYS A 400 -0.18 9.48 8.58
C LYS A 400 -0.06 8.07 7.99
N PHE A 401 0.98 7.34 8.31
CA PHE A 401 1.31 6.04 7.73
C PHE A 401 1.20 4.94 8.76
N ARG A 402 0.71 3.78 8.34
CA ARG A 402 0.65 2.57 9.16
C ARG A 402 1.72 1.57 8.76
N THR A 403 1.87 0.47 9.51
CA THR A 403 2.79 -0.63 9.18
C THR A 403 4.23 -0.13 9.19
N VAL A 404 4.70 0.26 10.37
CA VAL A 404 6.04 0.83 10.55
C VAL A 404 7.16 -0.10 10.09
N ALA A 405 6.97 -1.43 10.12
CA ALA A 405 7.91 -2.42 9.58
C ALA A 405 8.30 -2.13 8.11
N SER A 406 7.38 -1.55 7.31
CA SER A 406 7.66 -1.21 5.91
C SER A 406 8.81 -0.22 5.71
N ILE A 407 9.27 0.48 6.76
CA ILE A 407 10.41 1.41 6.67
C ILE A 407 11.74 0.67 6.40
N LEU A 408 11.79 -0.65 6.59
CA LEU A 408 12.96 -1.47 6.27
C LEU A 408 13.36 -1.43 4.80
N VAL A 409 12.49 -0.95 3.89
CA VAL A 409 12.85 -0.67 2.49
C VAL A 409 14.05 0.29 2.37
N ILE A 410 14.29 1.13 3.39
CA ILE A 410 15.49 1.96 3.49
C ILE A 410 16.72 1.08 3.70
N ALA A 411 16.68 0.15 4.66
CA ALA A 411 17.79 -0.79 4.90
C ALA A 411 18.06 -1.68 3.67
N GLU A 412 16.99 -2.17 3.02
CA GLU A 412 17.08 -2.95 1.79
C GLU A 412 17.67 -2.18 0.61
N PHE A 413 17.59 -0.86 0.63
CA PHE A 413 18.26 0.00 -0.35
C PHE A 413 19.71 0.29 0.04
N THR A 414 19.94 0.68 1.30
CA THR A 414 21.24 1.18 1.74
C THR A 414 22.27 0.08 1.95
N ILE A 415 21.85 -1.12 2.38
CA ILE A 415 22.74 -2.28 2.58
C ILE A 415 23.32 -2.74 1.24
N PRO A 416 22.55 -3.06 0.19
CA PRO A 416 23.10 -3.43 -1.11
C PRO A 416 23.92 -2.32 -1.77
N LEU A 417 23.53 -1.05 -1.60
CA LEU A 417 24.30 0.07 -2.15
C LEU A 417 25.68 0.17 -1.52
N LEU A 418 25.80 0.06 -0.19
CA LEU A 418 27.10 0.08 0.48
C LEU A 418 27.91 -1.19 0.16
N ALA A 419 27.26 -2.35 0.04
CA ALA A 419 27.88 -3.60 -0.41
C ALA A 419 28.46 -3.46 -1.83
N ALA A 420 27.70 -2.86 -2.76
CA ALA A 420 28.18 -2.60 -4.12
C ALA A 420 29.38 -1.61 -4.11
N LEU A 421 29.30 -0.54 -3.31
CA LEU A 421 30.44 0.40 -3.14
C LEU A 421 31.69 -0.29 -2.57
N THR A 422 31.50 -1.28 -1.70
CA THR A 422 32.59 -2.11 -1.16
C THR A 422 33.25 -2.91 -2.28
N LEU A 423 32.50 -3.60 -3.10
CA LEU A 423 33.01 -4.35 -4.24
C LEU A 423 33.70 -3.44 -5.27
N LYS A 424 33.09 -2.29 -5.56
CA LYS A 424 33.72 -1.30 -6.44
C LYS A 424 35.10 -0.93 -5.93
N ARG A 425 35.21 -0.63 -4.64
CA ARG A 425 36.50 -0.26 -4.05
C ARG A 425 37.53 -1.39 -4.05
N LEU A 426 37.11 -2.65 -3.82
CA LEU A 426 37.97 -3.81 -3.90
C LEU A 426 38.48 -4.06 -5.32
N VAL A 427 37.69 -3.77 -6.33
CA VAL A 427 38.06 -3.90 -7.74
C VAL A 427 38.92 -2.73 -8.20
N ASP A 428 38.64 -1.51 -7.76
CA ASP A 428 39.42 -0.31 -8.10
C ASP A 428 40.78 -0.28 -7.40
N GLU A 429 40.90 -0.90 -6.19
CA GLU A 429 42.11 -1.00 -5.39
C GLU A 429 42.39 -2.50 -5.08
N PRO A 430 42.95 -3.32 -5.99
CA PRO A 430 43.09 -4.79 -5.85
C PRO A 430 43.89 -5.25 -4.63
N ASP A 431 44.85 -4.46 -4.17
CA ASP A 431 45.65 -4.79 -3.00
C ASP A 431 45.02 -4.41 -1.66
N LEU A 432 43.87 -3.73 -1.69
CA LEU A 432 43.21 -3.21 -0.49
C LEU A 432 42.80 -4.33 0.47
N LEU A 433 42.21 -5.39 -0.06
CA LEU A 433 41.76 -6.52 0.77
C LEU A 433 42.94 -7.16 1.50
N GLY A 434 44.09 -7.34 0.83
CA GLY A 434 45.31 -7.85 1.44
C GLY A 434 45.83 -6.98 2.59
N LYS A 435 45.88 -5.66 2.38
CA LYS A 435 46.31 -4.68 3.40
C LYS A 435 45.32 -4.56 4.58
N LYS A 436 44.05 -4.91 4.38
CA LYS A 436 42.95 -4.73 5.34
C LYS A 436 42.25 -6.04 5.75
N MET A 437 42.92 -7.17 5.59
CA MET A 437 42.35 -8.51 5.77
C MET A 437 41.72 -8.72 7.15
N LYS A 438 42.23 -8.07 8.20
CA LYS A 438 41.63 -8.10 9.53
C LYS A 438 40.14 -7.70 9.54
N TYR A 439 39.75 -6.72 8.71
CA TYR A 439 38.38 -6.29 8.64
C TYR A 439 37.47 -7.30 7.93
N ALA A 440 38.03 -8.06 6.97
CA ALA A 440 37.33 -9.16 6.35
C ALA A 440 37.05 -10.29 7.36
N TYR A 441 38.00 -10.61 8.22
CA TYR A 441 37.77 -11.59 9.31
C TYR A 441 36.78 -11.09 10.36
N ILE A 442 36.82 -9.80 10.73
CA ILE A 442 35.82 -9.20 11.63
C ILE A 442 34.43 -9.29 10.99
N SER A 443 34.31 -8.94 9.71
CA SER A 443 33.01 -9.02 8.98
C SER A 443 32.54 -10.46 8.90
N LEU A 444 33.41 -11.42 8.68
CA LEU A 444 33.10 -12.84 8.67
C LEU A 444 32.59 -13.33 10.03
N ALA A 445 33.23 -12.91 11.13
CA ALA A 445 32.77 -13.23 12.49
C ALA A 445 31.41 -12.63 12.81
N LEU A 446 31.16 -11.38 12.39
CA LEU A 446 29.89 -10.66 12.63
C LEU A 446 28.73 -11.14 11.73
N THR A 447 29.00 -11.92 10.70
CA THR A 447 27.97 -12.46 9.79
C THR A 447 27.94 -13.99 9.82
N ALA A 448 28.90 -14.66 9.17
CA ALA A 448 28.95 -16.12 9.20
C ALA A 448 29.10 -16.69 10.62
N GLY A 449 29.87 -16.03 11.50
CA GLY A 449 29.99 -16.44 12.90
C GLY A 449 28.68 -16.35 13.67
N VAL A 450 27.93 -15.27 13.47
CA VAL A 450 26.59 -15.10 14.08
C VAL A 450 25.61 -16.13 13.51
N ALA A 451 25.55 -16.28 12.19
CA ALA A 451 24.71 -17.29 11.53
C ALA A 451 25.06 -18.71 12.01
N PHE A 452 26.35 -19.01 12.20
CA PHE A 452 26.82 -20.29 12.73
C PHE A 452 26.35 -20.55 14.18
N LEU A 453 26.37 -19.52 15.04
CA LEU A 453 25.82 -19.63 16.39
C LEU A 453 24.30 -19.90 16.35
N VAL A 454 23.56 -19.18 15.50
CA VAL A 454 22.11 -19.43 15.32
C VAL A 454 21.86 -20.84 14.78
N ALA A 455 22.69 -21.35 13.88
CA ALA A 455 22.56 -22.70 13.34
C ALA A 455 22.75 -23.79 14.39
N LEU A 456 23.69 -23.58 15.34
CA LEU A 456 23.95 -24.53 16.43
C LEU A 456 22.98 -24.38 17.61
N PHE A 457 22.54 -23.17 17.85
CA PHE A 457 21.68 -22.79 19.00
C PHE A 457 20.46 -22.01 18.51
N PRO A 458 19.53 -22.64 17.77
CA PRO A 458 18.38 -21.96 17.21
C PRO A 458 17.46 -21.34 18.26
N ASP A 459 17.49 -21.86 19.48
CA ASP A 459 16.74 -21.31 20.65
C ASP A 459 17.09 -19.85 20.99
N MET A 460 18.24 -19.35 20.49
CA MET A 460 18.56 -17.92 20.56
C MET A 460 17.55 -17.03 19.85
N MET A 461 16.77 -17.58 18.92
CA MET A 461 15.74 -16.84 18.19
C MET A 461 14.41 -16.72 18.95
N GLY A 462 14.40 -17.09 20.24
CA GLY A 462 13.29 -16.87 21.18
C GLY A 462 12.25 -17.97 21.18
N PRO A 463 11.12 -17.77 21.87
CA PRO A 463 10.13 -18.81 22.00
C PRO A 463 9.54 -19.15 20.61
N PHE A 464 9.57 -20.44 20.27
CA PHE A 464 9.02 -20.96 19.01
C PHE A 464 7.50 -21.16 19.06
N VAL A 465 6.88 -20.95 20.22
CA VAL A 465 5.45 -21.08 20.43
C VAL A 465 4.96 -19.88 21.21
N SER A 466 3.94 -19.21 20.68
CA SER A 466 3.30 -18.04 21.32
C SER A 466 2.32 -18.43 22.43
N ASP A 467 2.02 -17.48 23.31
CA ASP A 467 0.99 -17.68 24.35
C ASP A 467 -0.41 -17.90 23.74
N GLN A 468 -0.69 -17.27 22.61
CA GLN A 468 -1.95 -17.47 21.87
C GLN A 468 -2.08 -18.91 21.36
N GLU A 469 -1.01 -19.50 20.82
CA GLU A 469 -1.00 -20.90 20.38
C GLU A 469 -1.19 -21.86 21.54
N ARG A 470 -0.59 -21.56 22.71
CA ARG A 470 -0.81 -22.30 23.96
C ARG A 470 -2.27 -22.26 24.41
N GLN A 471 -2.86 -21.06 24.39
CA GLN A 471 -4.27 -20.85 24.75
C GLN A 471 -5.21 -21.54 23.74
N MET A 472 -4.90 -21.44 22.45
CA MET A 472 -5.68 -22.09 21.39
C MET A 472 -5.78 -23.60 21.63
N LEU A 473 -4.65 -24.29 21.84
CA LEU A 473 -4.67 -25.73 22.13
C LEU A 473 -5.34 -26.06 23.46
N GLY A 474 -5.12 -25.23 24.48
CA GLY A 474 -5.76 -25.44 25.79
C GLY A 474 -7.29 -25.25 25.78
N SER A 475 -7.84 -24.57 24.77
CA SER A 475 -9.29 -24.37 24.59
C SER A 475 -9.96 -25.46 23.75
N VAL A 476 -9.19 -26.38 23.16
CA VAL A 476 -9.74 -27.46 22.32
C VAL A 476 -10.42 -28.51 23.22
N GLN A 477 -11.71 -28.68 23.05
CA GLN A 477 -12.49 -29.61 23.84
C GLN A 477 -12.01 -31.07 23.66
N GLY A 478 -11.70 -31.74 24.76
CA GLY A 478 -11.22 -33.12 24.77
C GLY A 478 -9.69 -33.27 24.62
N MET A 479 -8.93 -32.20 24.52
CA MET A 479 -7.47 -32.24 24.50
C MET A 479 -6.92 -32.21 25.94
N ASP A 480 -6.16 -33.24 26.34
CA ASP A 480 -5.48 -33.23 27.62
C ASP A 480 -4.17 -32.43 27.58
N ALA A 481 -3.71 -31.97 28.75
CA ALA A 481 -2.53 -31.13 28.88
C ALA A 481 -1.23 -31.79 28.36
N ASN A 482 -1.11 -33.13 28.47
CA ASN A 482 0.08 -33.83 28.01
C ASN A 482 0.13 -33.89 26.50
N THR A 483 -0.98 -34.19 25.85
CA THR A 483 -1.13 -34.18 24.40
C THR A 483 -0.85 -32.78 23.85
N ALA A 484 -1.45 -31.73 24.44
CA ALA A 484 -1.17 -30.34 24.07
C ALA A 484 0.33 -29.99 24.24
N GLY A 485 0.94 -30.40 25.33
CA GLY A 485 2.38 -30.21 25.60
C GLY A 485 3.27 -30.90 24.55
N THR A 486 2.93 -32.11 24.14
CA THR A 486 3.65 -32.87 23.11
C THR A 486 3.56 -32.19 21.75
N ILE A 487 2.38 -31.72 21.37
CA ILE A 487 2.16 -30.98 20.10
C ILE A 487 3.00 -29.70 20.09
N LEU A 488 2.95 -28.89 21.15
CA LEU A 488 3.70 -27.63 21.25
C LEU A 488 5.21 -27.86 21.24
N SER A 489 5.68 -28.90 21.91
CA SER A 489 7.11 -29.29 21.88
C SER A 489 7.56 -29.71 20.48
N ASN A 490 6.72 -30.45 19.76
CA ASN A 490 7.04 -30.83 18.38
C ASN A 490 7.04 -29.64 17.44
N ILE A 491 6.07 -28.72 17.53
CA ILE A 491 6.04 -27.47 16.77
C ILE A 491 7.31 -26.65 17.03
N SER A 492 7.74 -26.54 18.30
CA SER A 492 8.99 -25.88 18.67
C SER A 492 10.18 -26.54 17.97
N THR A 493 10.28 -27.86 17.96
CA THR A 493 11.34 -28.60 17.27
C THR A 493 11.32 -28.38 15.76
N MET A 494 10.14 -28.36 15.16
CA MET A 494 9.96 -28.13 13.71
C MET A 494 10.43 -26.73 13.31
N ARG A 495 10.04 -25.68 14.06
CA ARG A 495 10.45 -24.30 13.82
C ARG A 495 11.95 -24.08 14.09
N ALA A 496 12.50 -24.70 15.13
CA ALA A 496 13.94 -24.68 15.41
C ALA A 496 14.75 -25.29 14.25
N ALA A 497 14.25 -26.37 13.65
CA ALA A 497 14.88 -27.01 12.48
C ALA A 497 14.90 -26.08 11.25
N MET A 498 13.82 -25.31 11.01
CA MET A 498 13.78 -24.32 9.94
C MET A 498 14.85 -23.23 10.14
N VAL A 499 14.91 -22.66 11.33
CA VAL A 499 15.90 -21.64 11.69
C VAL A 499 17.33 -22.17 11.49
N SER A 500 17.62 -23.37 12.03
CA SER A 500 18.94 -23.99 11.92
C SER A 500 19.36 -24.24 10.49
N ALA A 501 18.47 -24.81 9.67
CA ALA A 501 18.74 -25.10 8.26
C ALA A 501 19.08 -23.84 7.46
N ASP A 502 18.29 -22.79 7.64
CA ASP A 502 18.50 -21.54 6.91
C ASP A 502 19.71 -20.75 7.43
N ALA A 503 20.04 -20.86 8.71
CA ALA A 503 21.27 -20.32 9.26
C ALA A 503 22.51 -21.02 8.66
N TRP A 504 22.49 -22.35 8.52
CA TRP A 504 23.56 -23.09 7.82
C TRP A 504 23.69 -22.66 6.38
N ARG A 505 22.56 -22.45 5.66
CA ARG A 505 22.58 -21.94 4.29
C ARG A 505 23.32 -20.60 4.23
N SER A 506 23.00 -19.67 5.14
CA SER A 506 23.64 -18.36 5.18
C SER A 506 25.15 -18.46 5.46
N VAL A 507 25.56 -19.36 6.36
CA VAL A 507 27.00 -19.65 6.60
C VAL A 507 27.69 -20.09 5.33
N VAL A 508 27.14 -21.05 4.61
CA VAL A 508 27.73 -21.60 3.38
C VAL A 508 27.87 -20.52 2.30
N ILE A 509 26.82 -19.73 2.08
CA ILE A 509 26.82 -18.64 1.09
C ILE A 509 27.90 -17.61 1.40
N ILE A 510 28.03 -17.19 2.66
CA ILE A 510 29.04 -16.22 3.08
C ILE A 510 30.44 -16.80 2.88
N LEU A 511 30.66 -18.06 3.25
CA LEU A 511 31.98 -18.72 3.10
C LEU A 511 32.39 -18.87 1.63
N ILE A 512 31.45 -19.21 0.73
CA ILE A 512 31.74 -19.27 -0.72
C ILE A 512 32.13 -17.89 -1.23
N GLY A 513 31.33 -16.85 -0.89
CA GLY A 513 31.63 -15.48 -1.30
C GLY A 513 32.93 -14.97 -0.75
N PHE A 514 33.26 -15.27 0.52
CA PHE A 514 34.51 -14.95 1.14
C PHE A 514 35.69 -15.67 0.43
N ALA A 515 35.54 -16.95 0.10
CA ALA A 515 36.52 -17.72 -0.63
C ALA A 515 36.83 -17.12 -2.01
N LEU A 516 35.79 -16.67 -2.75
CA LEU A 516 35.96 -15.98 -4.03
C LEU A 516 36.80 -14.68 -3.88
N LEU A 517 36.51 -13.88 -2.86
CA LEU A 517 37.28 -12.69 -2.54
C LEU A 517 38.73 -13.03 -2.11
N PHE A 518 38.90 -14.11 -1.39
CA PHE A 518 40.21 -14.55 -0.96
C PHE A 518 41.06 -15.02 -2.15
N VAL A 519 40.52 -15.81 -3.08
CA VAL A 519 41.18 -16.24 -4.31
C VAL A 519 41.51 -15.04 -5.20
N TYR A 520 40.62 -14.04 -5.28
CA TYR A 520 40.88 -12.77 -5.96
C TYR A 520 42.08 -12.02 -5.31
N LYS A 521 42.09 -11.91 -3.98
CA LYS A 521 43.21 -11.32 -3.23
C LYS A 521 44.52 -12.02 -3.50
N MET A 522 44.49 -13.35 -3.72
CA MET A 522 45.70 -14.14 -4.09
C MET A 522 46.15 -13.90 -5.53
N LYS A 523 45.47 -13.05 -6.30
CA LYS A 523 45.70 -12.77 -7.73
C LYS A 523 45.53 -14.01 -8.64
N LYS A 524 44.84 -15.05 -8.16
CA LYS A 524 44.54 -16.28 -8.90
C LYS A 524 43.22 -16.19 -9.71
N LEU A 525 42.42 -15.16 -9.47
CA LEU A 525 41.16 -14.93 -10.15
C LEU A 525 41.11 -13.47 -10.66
N ARG A 526 40.72 -13.27 -11.92
CA ARG A 526 40.56 -11.94 -12.50
C ARG A 526 39.29 -11.30 -11.95
N ALA A 527 39.28 -9.95 -11.84
CA ALA A 527 38.12 -9.20 -11.34
C ALA A 527 36.82 -9.53 -12.05
N ASP A 528 36.82 -9.66 -13.37
CA ASP A 528 35.62 -9.91 -14.16
C ASP A 528 35.00 -11.29 -13.86
N TYR A 529 35.84 -12.32 -13.68
CA TYR A 529 35.39 -13.67 -13.29
C TYR A 529 34.89 -13.71 -11.84
N MET A 530 35.56 -12.98 -10.93
CA MET A 530 35.09 -12.84 -9.55
C MET A 530 33.72 -12.19 -9.53
N VAL A 531 33.51 -11.09 -10.25
CA VAL A 531 32.23 -10.38 -10.32
C VAL A 531 31.16 -11.29 -10.91
N ALA A 532 31.46 -12.05 -11.98
CA ALA A 532 30.53 -12.99 -12.56
C ALA A 532 30.15 -14.13 -11.58
N ALA A 533 31.14 -14.69 -10.88
CA ALA A 533 30.91 -15.74 -9.88
C ALA A 533 30.09 -15.22 -8.69
N LEU A 534 30.34 -14.00 -8.21
CA LEU A 534 29.56 -13.37 -7.15
C LEU A 534 28.14 -13.04 -7.61
N LEU A 535 27.95 -12.64 -8.89
CA LEU A 535 26.62 -12.43 -9.46
C LEU A 535 25.79 -13.71 -9.42
N VAL A 536 26.40 -14.83 -9.87
CA VAL A 536 25.73 -16.13 -9.82
C VAL A 536 25.45 -16.55 -8.37
N LEU A 537 26.38 -16.35 -7.44
CA LEU A 537 26.20 -16.68 -6.03
C LEU A 537 25.02 -15.90 -5.41
N CYS A 538 25.00 -14.58 -5.59
CA CYS A 538 23.93 -13.74 -5.07
C CYS A 538 22.58 -14.07 -5.74
N LEU A 539 22.58 -14.32 -7.05
CA LEU A 539 21.36 -14.68 -7.76
C LEU A 539 20.80 -16.03 -7.26
N VAL A 540 21.65 -17.05 -7.11
CA VAL A 540 21.22 -18.36 -6.61
C VAL A 540 20.73 -18.27 -5.17
N ASP A 541 21.47 -17.57 -4.29
CA ASP A 541 21.08 -17.35 -2.90
C ASP A 541 19.68 -16.73 -2.79
N MET A 542 19.50 -15.58 -3.40
CA MET A 542 18.29 -14.77 -3.22
C MET A 542 17.12 -15.35 -4.02
N TRP A 543 17.34 -15.86 -5.23
CA TRP A 543 16.29 -16.52 -6.03
C TRP A 543 15.63 -17.68 -5.30
N GLN A 544 16.44 -18.53 -4.62
CA GLN A 544 15.89 -19.64 -3.86
C GLN A 544 15.00 -19.18 -2.70
N VAL A 545 15.40 -18.11 -2.02
CA VAL A 545 14.58 -17.52 -0.94
C VAL A 545 13.30 -16.91 -1.51
N ASP A 546 13.42 -16.14 -2.58
CA ASP A 546 12.29 -15.45 -3.19
C ASP A 546 11.22 -16.41 -3.74
N LYS A 547 11.65 -17.55 -4.31
CA LYS A 547 10.73 -18.60 -4.80
C LYS A 547 9.93 -19.31 -3.70
N ARG A 548 10.30 -19.15 -2.42
CA ARG A 548 9.43 -19.57 -1.30
C ARG A 548 8.16 -18.72 -1.20
N TYR A 549 8.27 -17.42 -1.56
CA TYR A 549 7.24 -16.41 -1.33
C TYR A 549 6.56 -15.92 -2.61
N LEU A 550 7.21 -16.04 -3.77
CA LEU A 550 6.64 -15.73 -5.08
C LEU A 550 6.98 -16.85 -6.04
N ASN A 551 6.17 -17.91 -6.03
CA ASN A 551 6.34 -19.10 -6.84
C ASN A 551 5.25 -19.26 -7.92
N ASP A 552 5.39 -20.28 -8.76
CA ASP A 552 4.53 -20.47 -9.91
C ASP A 552 3.10 -20.96 -9.54
N GLU A 553 2.92 -21.51 -8.32
CA GLU A 553 1.61 -21.98 -7.81
C GLU A 553 0.64 -20.83 -7.49
N MET A 554 1.18 -19.62 -7.25
CA MET A 554 0.38 -18.42 -6.97
C MET A 554 -0.30 -17.85 -8.23
N PHE A 555 0.00 -18.41 -9.40
CA PHE A 555 -0.50 -17.92 -10.67
C PHE A 555 -1.68 -18.78 -11.16
N VAL A 556 -2.77 -18.12 -11.47
CA VAL A 556 -4.02 -18.72 -11.93
C VAL A 556 -4.26 -18.41 -13.42
N PRO A 557 -5.08 -19.20 -14.12
CA PRO A 557 -5.52 -18.86 -15.47
C PRO A 557 -6.13 -17.47 -15.54
N LYS A 558 -5.86 -16.74 -16.61
CA LYS A 558 -6.40 -15.39 -16.80
C LYS A 558 -7.92 -15.32 -16.71
N SER A 559 -8.60 -16.41 -17.12
CA SER A 559 -10.05 -16.54 -17.00
C SER A 559 -10.57 -16.42 -15.57
N GLU A 560 -9.81 -16.82 -14.57
CA GLU A 560 -10.24 -16.73 -13.16
C GLU A 560 -10.28 -15.27 -12.66
N ARG A 561 -9.40 -14.41 -13.18
CA ARG A 561 -9.46 -12.96 -12.89
C ARG A 561 -10.50 -12.24 -13.74
N ASP A 562 -10.52 -12.55 -15.02
CA ASP A 562 -11.35 -11.88 -16.02
C ASP A 562 -12.79 -12.46 -16.04
N MET A 563 -13.05 -13.53 -15.30
CA MET A 563 -14.43 -13.95 -15.05
C MET A 563 -15.14 -12.83 -14.30
N PRO A 564 -16.20 -12.24 -14.89
CA PRO A 564 -17.07 -11.40 -14.11
C PRO A 564 -17.52 -12.22 -12.91
N GLN A 565 -17.53 -11.61 -11.74
CA GLN A 565 -18.07 -12.30 -10.55
C GLN A 565 -19.44 -12.84 -10.90
N GLN A 566 -19.67 -14.11 -10.62
CA GLN A 566 -20.94 -14.73 -10.97
C GLN A 566 -21.98 -14.24 -9.97
N PRO A 567 -23.11 -13.71 -10.43
CA PRO A 567 -24.15 -13.25 -9.54
C PRO A 567 -24.72 -14.44 -8.76
N THR A 568 -24.84 -14.28 -7.47
CA THR A 568 -25.55 -15.24 -6.63
C THR A 568 -27.06 -15.26 -6.95
N ALA A 569 -27.79 -16.21 -6.38
CA ALA A 569 -29.25 -16.22 -6.51
C ALA A 569 -29.88 -14.91 -5.95
N ALA A 570 -29.34 -14.39 -4.85
CA ALA A 570 -29.76 -13.12 -4.28
C ALA A 570 -29.52 -11.96 -5.23
N ASP A 571 -28.31 -11.86 -5.82
CA ASP A 571 -27.97 -10.79 -6.75
C ASP A 571 -28.89 -10.81 -8.00
N THR A 572 -29.14 -12.01 -8.52
CA THR A 572 -30.02 -12.20 -9.68
C THR A 572 -31.45 -11.71 -9.39
N GLU A 573 -31.95 -11.95 -8.20
CA GLU A 573 -33.31 -11.53 -7.81
C GLU A 573 -33.35 -10.01 -7.56
N ILE A 574 -32.39 -9.45 -6.84
CA ILE A 574 -32.30 -8.01 -6.55
C ILE A 574 -32.17 -7.21 -7.86
N ASN A 575 -31.43 -7.69 -8.85
CA ASN A 575 -31.23 -7.01 -10.13
C ASN A 575 -32.51 -6.92 -10.99
N LYS A 576 -33.59 -7.59 -10.62
CA LYS A 576 -34.91 -7.39 -11.23
C LYS A 576 -35.55 -6.06 -10.83
N ASP A 577 -35.15 -5.50 -9.68
CA ASP A 577 -35.61 -4.18 -9.25
C ASP A 577 -34.95 -3.08 -10.11
N LYS A 578 -35.79 -2.33 -10.82
CA LYS A 578 -35.35 -1.25 -11.73
C LYS A 578 -35.41 0.14 -11.10
N SER A 579 -35.52 0.23 -9.76
CA SER A 579 -35.39 1.49 -9.05
C SER A 579 -34.01 2.13 -9.35
N LEU A 580 -33.99 3.45 -9.51
CA LEU A 580 -32.79 4.16 -9.97
C LEU A 580 -31.64 4.07 -8.96
N ASP A 581 -31.98 4.09 -7.68
CA ASP A 581 -30.96 4.06 -6.62
C ASP A 581 -31.50 3.42 -5.33
N TYR A 582 -30.74 2.48 -4.79
CA TYR A 582 -30.94 1.86 -3.48
C TYR A 582 -29.63 1.17 -3.06
N ARG A 583 -29.52 0.84 -1.78
CA ARG A 583 -28.33 0.16 -1.27
C ARG A 583 -28.66 -1.24 -0.76
N VAL A 584 -27.64 -2.09 -0.79
CA VAL A 584 -27.70 -3.49 -0.36
C VAL A 584 -26.71 -3.71 0.79
N LEU A 585 -27.15 -4.46 1.79
CA LEU A 585 -26.32 -4.92 2.90
C LEU A 585 -26.18 -6.43 2.81
N ASN A 586 -24.96 -6.91 2.64
CA ASN A 586 -24.67 -8.33 2.53
C ASN A 586 -24.21 -8.92 3.87
N PHE A 587 -25.01 -9.80 4.44
CA PHE A 587 -24.71 -10.56 5.66
C PHE A 587 -23.99 -11.89 5.36
N ALA A 588 -23.95 -12.33 4.10
CA ALA A 588 -23.27 -13.56 3.72
C ALA A 588 -21.77 -13.39 3.53
N SER A 589 -21.27 -12.16 3.59
CA SER A 589 -19.85 -11.81 3.41
C SER A 589 -19.32 -11.01 4.61
N ASN A 590 -18.01 -10.75 4.62
CA ASN A 590 -17.42 -9.79 5.55
C ASN A 590 -17.66 -8.37 5.05
N THR A 591 -18.83 -7.82 5.33
CA THR A 591 -19.40 -6.59 4.77
C THR A 591 -18.42 -5.43 4.62
N PHE A 592 -17.50 -5.24 5.58
CA PHE A 592 -16.56 -4.10 5.57
C PHE A 592 -15.15 -4.47 5.12
N ASN A 593 -14.97 -5.68 4.56
CA ASN A 593 -13.67 -6.18 4.07
C ASN A 593 -13.81 -6.95 2.75
N GLU A 594 -14.81 -6.61 1.92
CA GLU A 594 -15.05 -7.20 0.61
C GLU A 594 -15.57 -6.15 -0.38
N ASN A 595 -15.48 -6.43 -1.69
CA ASN A 595 -16.03 -5.61 -2.76
C ASN A 595 -16.80 -6.44 -3.81
N GLU A 596 -17.20 -7.65 -3.47
CA GLU A 596 -18.02 -8.51 -4.34
C GLU A 596 -19.43 -7.98 -4.45
N THR A 597 -20.02 -7.55 -3.31
CA THR A 597 -21.32 -6.93 -3.29
C THR A 597 -21.37 -5.67 -4.15
N SER A 598 -20.30 -4.87 -4.13
CA SER A 598 -20.22 -3.62 -4.89
C SER A 598 -20.06 -3.81 -6.40
N TYR A 599 -19.73 -5.02 -6.85
CA TYR A 599 -19.73 -5.36 -8.27
C TYR A 599 -21.14 -5.38 -8.86
N PHE A 600 -22.15 -5.85 -8.10
CA PHE A 600 -23.53 -5.99 -8.55
C PHE A 600 -24.45 -4.90 -8.05
N HIS A 601 -24.14 -4.29 -6.90
CA HIS A 601 -25.03 -3.40 -6.16
C HIS A 601 -24.28 -2.23 -5.53
N LYS A 602 -24.99 -1.18 -5.18
CA LYS A 602 -24.48 -0.13 -4.30
C LYS A 602 -24.49 -0.65 -2.86
N SER A 603 -23.31 -0.81 -2.28
CA SER A 603 -23.12 -1.46 -0.98
C SER A 603 -23.07 -0.47 0.17
N ILE A 604 -23.67 -0.84 1.30
CA ILE A 604 -23.43 -0.20 2.61
C ILE A 604 -22.00 -0.49 3.09
N GLY A 605 -21.46 -1.64 2.73
CA GLY A 605 -20.12 -2.08 3.05
C GLY A 605 -19.08 -1.71 2.00
N GLY A 606 -17.99 -2.46 2.01
CA GLY A 606 -16.90 -2.37 1.07
C GLY A 606 -15.52 -2.46 1.73
N TYR A 607 -14.49 -2.56 0.91
CA TYR A 607 -13.09 -2.57 1.33
C TYR A 607 -12.33 -1.44 0.64
N HIS A 608 -11.91 -0.43 1.41
CA HIS A 608 -11.02 0.63 0.93
C HIS A 608 -10.25 1.29 2.09
N PRO A 609 -8.92 1.43 1.99
CA PRO A 609 -8.09 1.96 3.08
C PRO A 609 -8.25 3.46 3.34
N ALA A 610 -8.88 4.18 2.42
CA ALA A 610 -9.12 5.63 2.51
C ALA A 610 -10.61 5.97 2.56
N LYS A 611 -11.47 5.12 3.15
CA LYS A 611 -12.89 5.44 3.35
C LYS A 611 -13.06 6.73 4.17
N LEU A 612 -14.22 7.35 4.06
CA LEU A 612 -14.54 8.55 4.81
C LEU A 612 -14.54 8.26 6.32
N ARG A 613 -13.90 9.12 7.12
CA ARG A 613 -13.80 8.94 8.56
C ARG A 613 -15.17 8.96 9.25
N ARG A 614 -16.04 9.90 8.89
CA ARG A 614 -17.40 9.96 9.43
C ARG A 614 -18.17 8.67 9.17
N TYR A 615 -17.97 8.04 8.02
CA TYR A 615 -18.62 6.78 7.71
C TYR A 615 -18.09 5.64 8.59
N GLN A 616 -16.78 5.60 8.84
CA GLN A 616 -16.22 4.62 9.80
C GLN A 616 -16.77 4.83 11.21
N GLU A 617 -16.87 6.07 11.66
CA GLU A 617 -17.44 6.40 12.97
C GLU A 617 -18.91 5.96 13.07
N MET A 618 -19.67 6.09 11.98
CA MET A 618 -21.04 5.54 11.91
C MET A 618 -21.07 4.01 11.87
N ILE A 619 -20.08 3.36 11.22
CA ILE A 619 -19.94 1.90 11.27
C ILE A 619 -19.77 1.47 12.72
N ASP A 620 -18.84 2.08 13.45
CA ASP A 620 -18.45 1.67 14.79
C ASP A 620 -19.60 1.80 15.80
N ALA A 621 -20.33 2.93 15.77
CA ALA A 621 -21.37 3.21 16.79
C ALA A 621 -22.79 2.77 16.40
N TYR A 622 -23.10 2.71 15.12
CA TYR A 622 -24.48 2.51 14.68
C TYR A 622 -24.63 1.35 13.70
N ILE A 623 -23.90 1.35 12.57
CA ILE A 623 -24.17 0.41 11.48
C ILE A 623 -23.87 -1.03 11.93
N ALA A 624 -22.69 -1.29 12.52
CA ALA A 624 -22.33 -2.63 12.97
C ALA A 624 -23.21 -3.15 14.12
N PRO A 625 -23.54 -2.35 15.15
CA PRO A 625 -24.57 -2.72 16.14
C PRO A 625 -25.96 -2.96 15.55
N GLU A 626 -26.41 -2.14 14.59
CA GLU A 626 -27.68 -2.37 13.91
C GLU A 626 -27.68 -3.64 13.08
N MET A 627 -26.57 -3.97 12.42
CA MET A 627 -26.42 -5.23 11.70
C MET A 627 -26.64 -6.44 12.61
N GLN A 628 -26.04 -6.44 13.80
CA GLN A 628 -26.24 -7.51 14.77
C GLN A 628 -27.69 -7.62 15.24
N LYS A 629 -28.32 -6.49 15.58
CA LYS A 629 -29.74 -6.44 15.97
C LYS A 629 -30.66 -6.90 14.84
N THR A 630 -30.35 -6.51 13.60
CA THR A 630 -31.11 -6.89 12.41
C THR A 630 -31.06 -8.42 12.21
N MET A 631 -29.88 -9.04 12.28
CA MET A 631 -29.74 -10.49 12.16
C MET A 631 -30.50 -11.23 13.27
N GLN A 632 -30.42 -10.74 14.52
CA GLN A 632 -31.18 -11.31 15.63
C GLN A 632 -32.70 -11.21 15.42
N ALA A 633 -33.19 -10.05 14.97
CA ALA A 633 -34.59 -9.81 14.68
C ALA A 633 -35.10 -10.67 13.51
N ILE A 634 -34.33 -10.81 12.43
CA ILE A 634 -34.62 -11.69 11.29
C ILE A 634 -34.70 -13.15 11.76
N ALA A 635 -33.75 -13.61 12.56
CA ALA A 635 -33.75 -14.98 13.10
C ALA A 635 -34.97 -15.23 14.01
N ALA A 636 -35.29 -14.30 14.92
CA ALA A 636 -36.43 -14.38 15.84
C ALA A 636 -37.79 -14.42 15.12
N THR A 637 -37.89 -13.78 13.95
CA THR A 637 -39.15 -13.71 13.18
C THR A 637 -39.23 -14.70 12.02
N GLY A 638 -38.22 -15.58 11.86
CA GLY A 638 -38.12 -16.50 10.74
C GLY A 638 -38.10 -15.80 9.38
N GLY A 639 -37.52 -14.59 9.29
CA GLY A 639 -37.41 -13.79 8.08
C GLY A 639 -38.62 -12.91 7.78
N ASN A 640 -39.63 -12.88 8.64
CA ASN A 640 -40.80 -12.02 8.46
C ASN A 640 -40.49 -10.57 8.87
N MET A 641 -40.08 -9.75 7.94
CA MET A 641 -39.73 -8.34 8.17
C MET A 641 -40.87 -7.48 8.67
N ARG A 642 -42.15 -7.86 8.41
CA ARG A 642 -43.31 -7.11 8.91
C ARG A 642 -43.52 -7.31 10.43
N ALA A 643 -42.95 -8.38 11.00
CA ALA A 643 -42.99 -8.63 12.43
C ALA A 643 -41.83 -7.94 13.20
N VAL A 644 -40.87 -7.33 12.48
CA VAL A 644 -39.76 -6.60 13.06
C VAL A 644 -40.13 -5.12 13.19
N ASP A 645 -39.86 -4.50 14.34
CA ASP A 645 -39.91 -3.03 14.46
C ASP A 645 -38.66 -2.40 13.85
N GLY A 646 -38.58 -2.40 12.51
CA GLY A 646 -37.41 -1.95 11.77
C GLY A 646 -37.12 -0.45 11.93
N VAL A 647 -38.12 0.31 12.35
CA VAL A 647 -37.95 1.75 12.62
C VAL A 647 -37.08 1.98 13.82
N LYS A 648 -37.21 1.16 14.87
CA LYS A 648 -36.40 1.28 16.10
C LYS A 648 -35.13 0.39 16.05
N THR A 649 -35.17 -0.70 15.31
CA THR A 649 -34.09 -1.69 15.31
C THR A 649 -32.91 -1.26 14.48
N PHE A 650 -33.14 -0.63 13.32
CA PHE A 650 -32.08 -0.24 12.38
C PHE A 650 -32.37 1.09 11.65
N PRO A 651 -32.57 2.19 12.41
CA PRO A 651 -32.87 3.50 11.83
C PRO A 651 -31.79 4.03 10.91
N VAL A 652 -30.52 3.77 11.22
CA VAL A 652 -29.38 4.25 10.40
C VAL A 652 -29.30 3.50 9.06
N LEU A 653 -29.55 2.19 9.05
CA LEU A 653 -29.66 1.44 7.81
C LEU A 653 -30.82 1.94 6.95
N ASN A 654 -31.93 2.32 7.56
CA ASN A 654 -33.10 2.85 6.86
C ASN A 654 -32.81 4.22 6.21
N MET A 655 -32.18 5.14 6.94
CA MET A 655 -31.83 6.46 6.39
C MET A 655 -30.73 6.41 5.31
N LEU A 656 -29.94 5.33 5.27
CA LEU A 656 -28.99 5.04 4.20
C LEU A 656 -29.65 4.35 2.99
N ASN A 657 -30.99 4.24 2.94
CA ASN A 657 -31.74 3.60 1.89
C ASN A 657 -31.33 2.14 1.64
N THR A 658 -31.07 1.38 2.71
CA THR A 658 -30.77 -0.04 2.62
C THR A 658 -32.02 -0.82 2.30
N LYS A 659 -32.28 -1.05 1.01
CA LYS A 659 -33.54 -1.64 0.51
C LYS A 659 -33.51 -3.17 0.57
N TYR A 660 -32.34 -3.80 0.44
CA TYR A 660 -32.18 -5.24 0.46
C TYR A 660 -31.11 -5.69 1.43
N PHE A 661 -31.38 -6.82 2.08
CA PHE A 661 -30.41 -7.62 2.82
C PHE A 661 -30.13 -8.91 2.03
N ILE A 662 -28.87 -9.29 1.89
CA ILE A 662 -28.49 -10.62 1.39
C ILE A 662 -28.17 -11.50 2.60
N LEU A 663 -28.93 -12.58 2.75
CA LEU A 663 -28.78 -13.52 3.86
C LEU A 663 -28.04 -14.78 3.43
N PRO A 664 -27.15 -15.32 4.30
CA PRO A 664 -26.54 -16.62 4.06
C PRO A 664 -27.59 -17.74 4.27
N LEU A 665 -27.56 -18.72 3.39
CA LEU A 665 -28.32 -19.97 3.51
C LEU A 665 -27.37 -21.17 3.66
N GLN A 666 -27.93 -22.35 3.98
CA GLN A 666 -27.14 -23.58 4.04
C GLN A 666 -26.52 -23.91 2.68
N GLY A 667 -25.32 -24.52 2.68
CA GLY A 667 -24.61 -24.89 1.47
C GLY A 667 -23.99 -23.72 0.70
N GLY A 668 -23.77 -22.56 1.35
CA GLY A 668 -23.16 -21.38 0.71
C GLY A 668 -24.07 -20.60 -0.25
N GLN A 669 -25.35 -20.93 -0.26
CA GLN A 669 -26.36 -20.19 -1.04
C GLN A 669 -26.73 -18.87 -0.37
N THR A 670 -27.33 -17.96 -1.12
CA THR A 670 -27.82 -16.67 -0.62
C THR A 670 -29.26 -16.42 -1.02
N ALA A 671 -29.97 -15.64 -0.20
CA ALA A 671 -31.31 -15.19 -0.51
C ALA A 671 -31.45 -13.68 -0.23
N PRO A 672 -32.22 -12.94 -1.06
CA PRO A 672 -32.53 -11.54 -0.81
C PRO A 672 -33.68 -11.40 0.17
N LEU A 673 -33.61 -10.41 1.02
CA LEU A 673 -34.71 -10.01 1.91
C LEU A 673 -34.99 -8.52 1.75
N LEU A 674 -36.21 -8.17 1.36
CA LEU A 674 -36.61 -6.78 1.21
C LEU A 674 -36.77 -6.11 2.58
N ASN A 675 -36.17 -4.94 2.75
CA ASN A 675 -36.41 -4.05 3.88
C ASN A 675 -37.55 -3.06 3.57
N PRO A 676 -38.72 -3.23 4.14
CA PRO A 676 -39.86 -2.35 3.90
C PRO A 676 -39.73 -0.98 4.61
N TYR A 677 -38.72 -0.79 5.44
CA TYR A 677 -38.48 0.41 6.23
C TYR A 677 -37.45 1.37 5.64
N ALA A 678 -36.80 0.99 4.51
CA ALA A 678 -35.90 1.88 3.80
C ALA A 678 -36.59 3.19 3.42
N GLN A 679 -35.92 4.33 3.67
CA GLN A 679 -36.55 5.65 3.53
C GLN A 679 -36.54 6.19 2.10
N GLY A 680 -35.98 5.46 1.15
CA GLY A 680 -35.87 5.92 -0.22
C GLY A 680 -34.72 6.92 -0.41
N ASN A 681 -34.75 7.66 -1.52
CA ASN A 681 -33.66 8.52 -1.93
C ASN A 681 -33.66 9.90 -1.27
N GLY A 682 -34.79 10.30 -0.66
CA GLY A 682 -34.89 11.54 0.09
C GLY A 682 -36.27 11.74 0.69
N TRP A 683 -36.37 12.56 1.73
CA TRP A 683 -37.60 12.86 2.45
C TRP A 683 -37.57 14.23 3.12
N PHE A 684 -38.73 14.80 3.44
CA PHE A 684 -38.83 15.97 4.26
C PHE A 684 -38.80 15.57 5.73
N VAL A 685 -38.19 16.42 6.57
CA VAL A 685 -38.21 16.28 8.03
C VAL A 685 -39.14 17.34 8.65
N ASP A 686 -39.87 16.92 9.68
CA ASP A 686 -40.80 17.78 10.42
C ASP A 686 -40.08 18.63 11.45
N LYS A 687 -38.96 18.14 11.96
CA LYS A 687 -38.17 18.79 12.99
C LYS A 687 -36.66 18.70 12.64
N LEU A 688 -35.97 19.84 12.70
CA LEU A 688 -34.54 19.95 12.61
C LEU A 688 -33.98 20.57 13.89
N THR A 689 -33.13 19.87 14.58
CA THR A 689 -32.47 20.33 15.82
C THR A 689 -31.02 20.67 15.54
N PHE A 690 -30.66 21.92 15.86
CA PHE A 690 -29.27 22.36 15.79
C PHE A 690 -28.57 22.13 17.13
N VAL A 691 -27.35 21.60 17.06
CA VAL A 691 -26.49 21.26 18.20
C VAL A 691 -25.15 21.96 18.09
N ASP A 692 -24.43 22.07 19.21
CA ASP A 692 -23.25 22.95 19.30
C ASP A 692 -22.04 22.42 18.57
N ASP A 693 -21.92 21.10 18.43
CA ASP A 693 -20.76 20.44 17.83
C ASP A 693 -21.08 19.07 17.23
N ALA A 694 -20.06 18.48 16.58
CA ALA A 694 -20.15 17.19 15.93
C ALA A 694 -20.39 16.03 16.93
N ASN A 695 -19.93 16.13 18.19
CA ASN A 695 -20.20 15.09 19.20
C ASN A 695 -21.68 15.04 19.57
N ALA A 696 -22.29 16.20 19.76
CA ALA A 696 -23.70 16.31 20.06
C ALA A 696 -24.56 15.84 18.87
N GLU A 697 -24.16 16.22 17.63
CA GLU A 697 -24.80 15.74 16.39
C GLU A 697 -24.73 14.20 16.33
N TYR A 698 -23.54 13.63 16.48
CA TYR A 698 -23.29 12.19 16.45
C TYR A 698 -24.09 11.43 17.51
N ALA A 699 -24.07 11.90 18.77
CA ALA A 699 -24.79 11.26 19.88
C ALA A 699 -26.33 11.35 19.74
N ALA A 700 -26.84 12.33 19.01
CA ALA A 700 -28.28 12.52 18.81
C ALA A 700 -28.86 11.55 17.75
N VAL A 701 -28.07 11.08 16.76
CA VAL A 701 -28.53 10.20 15.68
C VAL A 701 -29.23 8.96 16.21
N GLY A 702 -28.73 8.35 17.28
CA GLY A 702 -29.32 7.16 17.90
C GLY A 702 -30.58 7.43 18.75
N LYS A 703 -31.02 8.70 18.88
CA LYS A 703 -32.10 9.11 19.78
C LYS A 703 -33.31 9.73 19.07
N ILE A 704 -33.18 10.03 17.77
CA ILE A 704 -34.22 10.67 16.96
C ILE A 704 -34.98 9.66 16.10
N ASP A 705 -36.21 9.98 15.71
CA ASP A 705 -36.89 9.26 14.62
C ASP A 705 -36.42 9.86 13.28
N VAL A 706 -35.40 9.23 12.67
CA VAL A 706 -34.78 9.71 11.44
C VAL A 706 -35.73 9.92 10.26
N ARG A 707 -36.99 9.43 10.34
CA ARG A 707 -38.02 9.66 9.31
C ARG A 707 -38.63 11.06 9.41
N HIS A 708 -38.72 11.59 10.63
CA HIS A 708 -39.42 12.84 10.95
C HIS A 708 -38.48 13.90 11.48
N GLU A 709 -37.36 13.49 12.05
CA GLU A 709 -36.41 14.37 12.70
C GLU A 709 -35.01 14.28 12.06
N ALA A 710 -34.33 15.42 12.06
CA ALA A 710 -32.93 15.48 11.74
C ALA A 710 -32.17 16.32 12.79
N VAL A 711 -30.90 16.07 12.93
CA VAL A 711 -29.98 16.84 13.76
C VAL A 711 -28.83 17.36 12.91
N ALA A 712 -28.41 18.58 13.15
CA ALA A 712 -27.30 19.23 12.42
C ALA A 712 -26.43 20.03 13.40
N ASP A 713 -25.16 20.12 13.08
CA ASP A 713 -24.23 21.08 13.71
C ASP A 713 -24.68 22.51 13.37
N LYS A 714 -24.65 23.43 14.35
CA LYS A 714 -25.01 24.86 14.19
C LYS A 714 -24.30 25.54 13.02
N LYS A 715 -23.12 25.08 12.61
CA LYS A 715 -22.44 25.63 11.43
C LYS A 715 -23.24 25.53 10.14
N PHE A 716 -24.25 24.64 10.09
CA PHE A 716 -25.14 24.47 8.93
C PHE A 716 -26.50 25.19 9.08
N GLU A 717 -26.72 25.92 10.18
CA GLU A 717 -27.98 26.61 10.43
C GLU A 717 -28.31 27.64 9.34
N ALA A 718 -27.33 28.39 8.87
CA ALA A 718 -27.50 29.34 7.78
C ALA A 718 -27.91 28.68 6.45
N ALA A 719 -27.38 27.49 6.15
CA ALA A 719 -27.68 26.75 4.92
C ALA A 719 -29.06 26.09 4.95
N LEU A 720 -29.48 25.56 6.10
CA LEU A 720 -30.67 24.73 6.22
C LEU A 720 -31.92 25.49 6.74
N GLY A 721 -31.72 26.54 7.54
CA GLY A 721 -32.85 27.24 8.19
C GLY A 721 -33.64 26.31 9.12
N GLN A 722 -34.94 26.52 9.21
CA GLN A 722 -35.83 25.71 10.07
C GLN A 722 -36.62 24.71 9.25
N ALA A 723 -36.79 23.49 9.78
CA ALA A 723 -37.77 22.55 9.27
C ALA A 723 -39.17 23.12 9.43
N LYS A 724 -40.07 22.81 8.52
CA LYS A 724 -41.47 23.22 8.56
C LYS A 724 -42.34 22.01 8.72
N ALA A 725 -43.16 22.05 9.76
CA ALA A 725 -43.97 20.92 10.16
C ALA A 725 -44.96 20.48 9.08
N ASN A 726 -45.10 19.20 9.01
CA ASN A 726 -46.19 18.36 8.52
C ASN A 726 -46.93 18.81 7.26
N ASP A 727 -46.45 18.27 6.14
CA ASP A 727 -47.22 18.24 4.89
C ASP A 727 -47.34 16.78 4.42
N SER A 728 -48.51 16.18 4.69
CA SER A 728 -48.78 14.79 4.26
C SER A 728 -48.73 14.58 2.73
N THR A 729 -48.69 15.66 1.95
CA THR A 729 -48.63 15.64 0.49
C THR A 729 -47.19 15.86 -0.02
N ALA A 730 -46.26 16.12 0.91
CA ALA A 730 -44.87 16.31 0.55
C ALA A 730 -44.23 15.02 0.02
N PHE A 731 -43.44 15.15 -1.03
CA PHE A 731 -42.71 14.02 -1.59
C PHE A 731 -41.38 14.44 -2.16
N VAL A 732 -40.46 13.48 -2.19
CA VAL A 732 -39.17 13.58 -2.87
C VAL A 732 -39.05 12.38 -3.81
N LYS A 733 -38.74 12.63 -5.07
CA LYS A 733 -38.57 11.60 -6.09
C LYS A 733 -37.24 11.81 -6.83
N LEU A 734 -36.43 10.79 -6.91
CA LEU A 734 -35.27 10.77 -7.77
C LEU A 734 -35.73 10.53 -9.22
N ASP A 735 -35.44 11.46 -10.12
CA ASP A 735 -35.81 11.41 -11.52
C ASP A 735 -34.68 10.94 -12.44
N LYS A 736 -33.44 11.31 -12.08
CA LYS A 736 -32.23 10.90 -12.80
C LYS A 736 -31.10 10.59 -11.83
N TYR A 737 -30.41 9.50 -12.09
CA TYR A 737 -29.23 9.07 -11.37
C TYR A 737 -28.01 8.96 -12.29
N GLU A 738 -26.95 9.65 -11.94
CA GLU A 738 -25.56 9.43 -12.36
C GLU A 738 -24.67 9.48 -11.11
N PRO A 739 -23.54 8.79 -11.05
CA PRO A 739 -22.72 8.79 -9.84
C PRO A 739 -22.38 10.18 -9.31
N ASN A 740 -22.15 11.12 -10.20
CA ASN A 740 -21.75 12.51 -9.92
C ASN A 740 -22.85 13.55 -10.19
N ASN A 741 -24.05 13.13 -10.57
CA ASN A 741 -25.17 14.05 -10.87
C ASN A 741 -26.51 13.39 -10.55
N LEU A 742 -27.22 13.94 -9.58
CA LEU A 742 -28.50 13.44 -9.10
C LEU A 742 -29.56 14.51 -9.30
N GLN A 743 -30.69 14.17 -9.93
CA GLN A 743 -31.80 15.09 -10.14
C GLN A 743 -33.06 14.59 -9.43
N TYR A 744 -33.61 15.44 -8.62
CA TYR A 744 -34.82 15.16 -7.84
C TYR A 744 -35.96 16.13 -8.17
N THR A 745 -37.20 15.62 -8.19
CA THR A 745 -38.41 16.43 -8.02
C THR A 745 -38.80 16.40 -6.55
N VAL A 746 -38.89 17.56 -5.93
CA VAL A 746 -39.35 17.74 -4.56
C VAL A 746 -40.61 18.60 -4.54
N SER A 747 -41.55 18.30 -3.67
CA SER A 747 -42.80 19.08 -3.56
C SER A 747 -43.24 19.15 -2.11
N SER A 748 -43.56 20.35 -1.62
CA SER A 748 -44.18 20.60 -0.31
C SER A 748 -44.97 21.90 -0.34
N ARG A 749 -46.13 21.90 0.27
CA ARG A 749 -46.94 23.11 0.41
C ARG A 749 -46.30 24.12 1.35
N ASN A 750 -45.55 23.63 2.33
CA ASN A 750 -44.95 24.46 3.37
C ASN A 750 -43.49 24.79 3.07
N GLY A 751 -42.86 24.11 2.08
CA GLY A 751 -41.42 24.08 1.94
C GLY A 751 -40.79 23.28 3.10
N GLY A 752 -39.51 23.50 3.37
CA GLY A 752 -38.82 22.84 4.49
C GLY A 752 -37.47 22.24 4.12
N VAL A 753 -36.97 21.39 4.97
CA VAL A 753 -35.67 20.74 4.79
C VAL A 753 -35.83 19.34 4.20
N VAL A 754 -35.22 19.13 3.06
CA VAL A 754 -35.12 17.81 2.39
C VAL A 754 -33.82 17.15 2.77
N VAL A 755 -33.89 15.95 3.32
CA VAL A 755 -32.75 15.07 3.60
C VAL A 755 -32.64 14.05 2.47
N PHE A 756 -31.44 13.84 1.99
CA PHE A 756 -31.12 12.81 0.97
C PHE A 756 -30.33 11.68 1.62
N SER A 757 -30.60 10.44 1.20
CA SER A 757 -29.80 9.26 1.65
C SER A 757 -28.37 9.24 1.13
N GLU A 758 -27.86 10.39 0.75
CA GLU A 758 -26.53 10.56 0.15
C GLU A 758 -25.51 11.04 1.18
N VAL A 759 -24.35 10.39 1.18
CA VAL A 759 -23.25 10.73 2.11
C VAL A 759 -22.71 12.12 1.81
N TYR A 760 -22.64 12.96 2.84
CA TYR A 760 -22.11 14.31 2.75
C TYR A 760 -20.58 14.28 2.51
N TYR A 761 -20.17 15.07 1.54
CA TYR A 761 -18.76 15.36 1.25
C TYR A 761 -18.64 16.80 0.74
N PRO A 762 -17.62 17.56 1.20
CA PRO A 762 -17.38 18.92 0.69
C PRO A 762 -17.11 18.92 -0.82
N GLY A 763 -17.68 19.90 -1.54
CA GLY A 763 -17.47 20.04 -2.99
C GLY A 763 -18.66 19.59 -3.84
N TRP A 764 -19.65 18.90 -3.28
CA TRP A 764 -20.94 18.78 -3.92
C TRP A 764 -21.62 20.14 -4.01
N LYS A 765 -22.28 20.42 -5.11
CA LYS A 765 -23.06 21.64 -5.36
C LYS A 765 -24.52 21.27 -5.51
N ALA A 766 -25.38 22.15 -5.03
CA ALA A 766 -26.82 22.02 -5.25
C ALA A 766 -27.35 23.19 -6.09
N THR A 767 -28.33 22.91 -6.92
CA THR A 767 -29.18 23.93 -7.52
C THR A 767 -30.65 23.58 -7.29
N ILE A 768 -31.47 24.60 -7.05
CA ILE A 768 -32.93 24.50 -6.96
C ILE A 768 -33.48 25.33 -8.10
N ASP A 769 -34.20 24.71 -9.03
CA ASP A 769 -34.72 25.34 -10.26
C ASP A 769 -33.62 26.11 -11.04
N GLY A 770 -32.43 25.53 -11.07
CA GLY A 770 -31.25 26.14 -11.74
C GLY A 770 -30.55 27.24 -10.94
N GLN A 771 -31.05 27.64 -9.76
CA GLN A 771 -30.38 28.61 -8.89
C GLN A 771 -29.51 27.93 -7.84
N PRO A 772 -28.28 28.41 -7.58
CA PRO A 772 -27.40 27.85 -6.55
C PRO A 772 -28.08 27.77 -5.18
N ALA A 773 -27.88 26.65 -4.50
CA ALA A 773 -28.33 26.43 -3.12
C ALA A 773 -27.20 25.82 -2.29
N GLU A 774 -27.20 26.10 -0.99
CA GLU A 774 -26.24 25.53 -0.07
C GLU A 774 -26.66 24.13 0.40
N ILE A 775 -25.69 23.23 0.53
CA ILE A 775 -25.87 21.89 1.08
C ILE A 775 -25.44 21.90 2.55
N GLY A 776 -26.37 21.53 3.44
CA GLY A 776 -26.03 21.25 4.82
C GLY A 776 -25.77 19.77 5.07
N ARG A 777 -25.10 19.46 6.18
CA ARG A 777 -24.96 18.11 6.71
C ARG A 777 -25.97 17.91 7.84
N VAL A 778 -26.64 16.77 7.80
CA VAL A 778 -27.54 16.32 8.87
C VAL A 778 -27.25 14.88 9.25
N ASN A 779 -27.66 14.48 10.44
CA ASN A 779 -27.52 13.14 10.96
C ASN A 779 -26.08 12.64 10.82
N TYR A 780 -25.11 13.55 10.98
CA TYR A 780 -23.67 13.35 10.93
C TYR A 780 -23.08 13.00 9.56
N ILE A 781 -23.84 12.33 8.66
CA ILE A 781 -23.32 11.85 7.37
C ILE A 781 -24.18 12.16 6.14
N LEU A 782 -25.39 12.69 6.27
CA LEU A 782 -26.30 12.88 5.15
C LEU A 782 -26.31 14.33 4.63
N ARG A 783 -26.65 14.48 3.34
CA ARG A 783 -26.85 15.79 2.71
C ARG A 783 -28.28 16.27 2.93
N ALA A 784 -28.44 17.58 3.09
CA ALA A 784 -29.74 18.21 3.14
C ALA A 784 -29.73 19.57 2.44
N VAL A 785 -30.88 19.97 1.91
CA VAL A 785 -31.11 21.32 1.37
C VAL A 785 -32.44 21.91 1.87
N SER A 786 -32.52 23.22 1.95
CA SER A 786 -33.77 23.94 2.27
C SER A 786 -34.48 24.33 1.00
N VAL A 787 -35.76 24.00 0.89
CA VAL A 787 -36.60 24.32 -0.25
C VAL A 787 -37.80 25.22 0.14
N LYS A 788 -38.19 26.12 -0.74
CA LYS A 788 -39.36 26.98 -0.59
C LYS A 788 -40.65 26.16 -0.77
N PRO A 789 -41.84 26.73 -0.37
CA PRO A 789 -43.12 26.14 -0.73
C PRO A 789 -43.29 25.98 -2.24
N GLY A 790 -43.78 24.82 -2.67
CA GLY A 790 -44.03 24.51 -4.08
C GLY A 790 -43.41 23.21 -4.56
N LYS A 791 -43.41 23.04 -5.87
CA LYS A 791 -42.72 21.95 -6.56
C LYS A 791 -41.43 22.49 -7.19
N HIS A 792 -40.33 21.83 -6.91
CA HIS A 792 -39.01 22.26 -7.33
C HIS A 792 -38.19 21.09 -7.91
N THR A 793 -37.25 21.43 -8.79
CA THR A 793 -36.23 20.52 -9.25
C THR A 793 -34.93 20.79 -8.48
N VAL A 794 -34.45 19.81 -7.74
CA VAL A 794 -33.16 19.86 -7.04
C VAL A 794 -32.16 19.03 -7.80
N VAL A 795 -31.02 19.64 -8.15
CA VAL A 795 -29.89 18.94 -8.77
C VAL A 795 -28.70 18.99 -7.82
N LEU A 796 -28.16 17.82 -7.50
CA LEU A 796 -26.90 17.67 -6.77
C LEU A 796 -25.81 17.26 -7.77
N ASP A 797 -24.71 18.03 -7.81
CA ASP A 797 -23.65 17.86 -8.81
C ASP A 797 -22.27 17.86 -8.17
N PHE A 798 -21.40 16.95 -8.63
CA PHE A 798 -20.01 16.80 -8.18
C PHE A 798 -19.03 16.85 -9.34
N HIS A 799 -18.71 18.06 -9.75
CA HIS A 799 -17.70 18.34 -10.78
C HIS A 799 -16.66 19.33 -10.22
N PRO A 800 -15.55 18.83 -9.63
CA PRO A 800 -14.52 19.70 -9.07
C PRO A 800 -13.82 20.51 -10.16
N THR A 801 -14.04 21.84 -10.17
CA THR A 801 -13.42 22.76 -11.14
C THR A 801 -11.90 22.84 -11.01
N SER A 802 -11.37 22.46 -9.84
CA SER A 802 -9.93 22.35 -9.58
C SER A 802 -9.21 21.37 -10.53
N ILE A 803 -9.91 20.41 -11.13
CA ILE A 803 -9.32 19.45 -12.06
C ILE A 803 -8.77 20.18 -13.29
N SER A 804 -9.55 21.02 -13.94
CA SER A 804 -9.09 21.75 -15.14
C SER A 804 -7.89 22.66 -14.85
N THR A 805 -7.89 23.33 -13.70
CA THR A 805 -6.77 24.19 -13.29
C THR A 805 -5.50 23.36 -13.05
N THR A 806 -5.60 22.27 -12.31
CA THR A 806 -4.44 21.43 -11.99
C THR A 806 -3.91 20.70 -13.23
N GLU A 807 -4.78 20.26 -14.15
CA GLU A 807 -4.39 19.70 -15.44
C GLU A 807 -3.65 20.71 -16.33
N THR A 808 -4.12 21.96 -16.39
CA THR A 808 -3.42 23.02 -17.14
C THR A 808 -1.99 23.21 -16.64
N ILE A 809 -1.79 23.26 -15.32
CA ILE A 809 -0.45 23.38 -14.69
C ILE A 809 0.40 22.15 -15.02
N ALA A 810 -0.18 20.95 -14.97
CA ALA A 810 0.52 19.72 -15.29
C ALA A 810 1.01 19.71 -16.75
N TYR A 811 0.18 20.12 -17.71
CA TYR A 811 0.60 20.24 -19.13
C TYR A 811 1.72 21.26 -19.32
N ILE A 812 1.69 22.42 -18.63
CA ILE A 812 2.79 23.38 -18.67
C ILE A 812 4.08 22.74 -18.16
N ALA A 813 4.03 21.97 -17.07
CA ALA A 813 5.20 21.27 -16.53
C ALA A 813 5.75 20.22 -17.50
N ILE A 814 4.88 19.49 -18.21
CA ILE A 814 5.27 18.54 -19.26
C ILE A 814 5.99 19.24 -20.38
N VAL A 815 5.47 20.38 -20.88
CA VAL A 815 6.11 21.16 -21.95
C VAL A 815 7.49 21.63 -21.52
N ILE A 816 7.63 22.14 -20.29
CA ILE A 816 8.95 22.57 -19.77
C ILE A 816 9.94 21.41 -19.74
N LEU A 817 9.52 20.23 -19.31
CA LEU A 817 10.37 19.02 -19.30
C LEU A 817 10.79 18.60 -20.72
N LEU A 818 9.85 18.60 -21.67
CA LEU A 818 10.15 18.26 -23.06
C LEU A 818 11.14 19.26 -23.70
N LEU A 819 10.99 20.54 -23.43
CA LEU A 819 11.95 21.57 -23.88
C LEU A 819 13.34 21.36 -23.25
N ALA A 820 13.41 20.99 -21.98
CA ALA A 820 14.69 20.68 -21.33
C ALA A 820 15.36 19.44 -21.97
N ILE A 821 14.60 18.39 -22.27
CA ILE A 821 15.10 17.19 -22.96
C ILE A 821 15.60 17.54 -24.37
N ALA A 822 14.82 18.31 -25.15
CA ALA A 822 15.20 18.74 -26.49
C ALA A 822 16.48 19.61 -26.45
N GLY A 823 16.56 20.54 -25.50
CA GLY A 823 17.75 21.37 -25.25
C GLY A 823 18.99 20.54 -24.90
N ALA A 824 18.82 19.48 -24.07
CA ALA A 824 19.90 18.54 -23.78
C ALA A 824 20.38 17.78 -25.01
N GLY A 825 19.43 17.29 -25.82
CA GLY A 825 19.74 16.64 -27.09
C GLY A 825 20.50 17.55 -28.05
N TYR A 826 20.08 18.80 -28.17
CA TYR A 826 20.76 19.80 -29.00
C TYR A 826 22.19 20.10 -28.52
N VAL A 827 22.38 20.28 -27.20
CA VAL A 827 23.71 20.52 -26.61
C VAL A 827 24.64 19.35 -26.88
N GLU A 828 24.14 18.12 -26.70
CA GLU A 828 24.93 16.90 -26.96
C GLU A 828 25.25 16.75 -28.46
N TRP A 829 24.29 17.02 -29.34
CA TRP A 829 24.49 17.01 -30.79
C TRP A 829 25.56 18.03 -31.20
N LYS A 830 25.50 19.27 -30.68
CA LYS A 830 26.48 20.31 -30.99
C LYS A 830 27.91 19.98 -30.49
N LYS A 831 28.02 19.26 -29.37
CA LYS A 831 29.32 18.76 -28.86
C LYS A 831 29.90 17.66 -29.77
N ARG A 832 29.07 16.93 -30.50
CA ARG A 832 29.51 15.85 -31.42
C ARG A 832 29.89 16.37 -32.80
N GLY A 833 29.44 17.56 -33.17
CA GLY A 833 29.79 18.23 -34.43
C GLY A 833 31.08 19.06 -34.37
N LYS A 834 31.64 19.21 -33.18
CA LYS A 834 32.99 19.74 -32.91
C LYS A 834 33.95 18.59 -32.57
#